data_63fb02ee6928d6c59e488151c507628c
#
_entry.id   63fb02ee6928d6c59e488151c507628c
#
_cell.length_a   1.000
_cell.length_b   1.000
_cell.length_c   1.000
_cell.angle_alpha   90.00
_cell.angle_beta   90.00
_cell.angle_gamma   90.00
#
_symmetry.space_group_name_H-M   'P 1'
#
loop_
_entity.id
_entity.type
_entity.pdbx_description
1 polymer ?
#
loop_
_entity_poly.entity_id
_entity_poly.type
_entity_poly.pdbx_seq_one_letter_code
_entity_poly.pdbx_strand_id
1 'polypeptide(L)'
;MDRIHEKIAALPPNANYFSLEFFPPKTAQGFANLHARLERMAHSLRPLFVNVTWGAGGSTSDKSLALAELTQRSLGLTTCLHLTCTNMSRKLIDEALESAKKLGVRNILALRGDPPRSEEYRDDSVEGSGEDDSNKDFTWAVDLVRYIRKQYGDYFCVGVAGYPEGHSDQSHPEHQSVENDLPSLVEKTQAGADFIMTQLFYDVDAYVRYEKRLREHESGAFKTIPIIPGLMPVQSYQILRRTTKLSHANLPEDILARLDAVKGDDDAVKRVGVDVLSEMVETMRTSIPGVGPRGFHFYTLNLEKAVAKILERTNLIPPYKHTILGADKIASVEQAIAEEESDGFMMVENGTPRRKSRRMSSQINAQPGNRVIVSRDRASSSSSSSRRAALEAPDDEAGVPAEKVDSRVHTLAISGGQGELGREATWDDFPNGRWGDARSPAFGEIDGYGVSLHVSIPDATRLWGYPVDTGDINKIFRRHLEGEIDAIPWSEEGLSPETLTIKPQLLALINKGWWTVASQPAVNGVPSTDPVFGWGPSNGRVFQKPFVEFFLPSSDWKRLKPILEADDQITYFAANASDAFEATDSESVAPVTWGSFTGKEIVTPTIIEAVSFKAWREEAFGIWAEWQRVFPPGTASSKLLEKVRKDYWLVSIIHHGFLEEGALWDDLIAA
;
A
#
# COMPACT_ATOMS: atom_id res chain seq x y z
N MET A 1 -27.98 -5.69 -13.56
CA MET A 1 -26.91 -5.63 -14.59
C MET A 1 -25.56 -5.43 -13.93
N ASP A 2 -25.01 -6.48 -13.34
CA ASP A 2 -23.81 -6.28 -12.54
C ASP A 2 -22.64 -7.14 -13.02
N ARG A 3 -22.81 -7.84 -14.16
CA ARG A 3 -21.72 -8.60 -14.78
C ARG A 3 -20.85 -7.71 -15.65
N ILE A 4 -19.54 -7.76 -15.43
CA ILE A 4 -18.55 -6.88 -16.09
C ILE A 4 -18.64 -6.96 -17.62
N HIS A 5 -18.69 -8.18 -18.18
CA HIS A 5 -18.73 -8.33 -19.63
C HIS A 5 -20.00 -7.73 -20.24
N GLU A 6 -21.16 -7.78 -19.53
CA GLU A 6 -22.39 -7.12 -19.98
C GLU A 6 -22.30 -5.60 -19.93
N LYS A 7 -21.69 -5.07 -18.87
CA LYS A 7 -21.44 -3.62 -18.77
C LYS A 7 -20.52 -3.13 -19.87
N ILE A 8 -19.46 -3.89 -20.19
CA ILE A 8 -18.55 -3.56 -21.30
C ILE A 8 -19.30 -3.60 -22.63
N ALA A 9 -20.08 -4.66 -22.87
CA ALA A 9 -20.86 -4.82 -24.09
C ALA A 9 -21.94 -3.73 -24.30
N ALA A 10 -22.42 -3.12 -23.22
CA ALA A 10 -23.37 -2.03 -23.27
C ALA A 10 -22.74 -0.65 -23.57
N LEU A 11 -21.41 -0.54 -23.56
CA LEU A 11 -20.71 0.69 -23.88
C LEU A 11 -20.68 0.92 -25.40
N PRO A 12 -20.61 2.18 -25.86
CA PRO A 12 -20.33 2.48 -27.27
C PRO A 12 -19.02 1.81 -27.73
N PRO A 13 -18.95 1.34 -29.00
CA PRO A 13 -17.77 0.63 -29.52
C PRO A 13 -16.42 1.38 -29.35
N ASN A 14 -16.46 2.70 -29.36
CA ASN A 14 -15.28 3.56 -29.22
C ASN A 14 -15.10 4.12 -27.81
N ALA A 15 -15.87 3.61 -26.83
CA ALA A 15 -15.75 4.08 -25.46
C ALA A 15 -14.46 3.57 -24.81
N ASN A 16 -13.93 4.39 -23.92
CA ASN A 16 -12.90 3.95 -23.00
C ASN A 16 -13.53 3.82 -21.61
N TYR A 17 -13.03 2.86 -20.84
CA TYR A 17 -13.43 2.66 -19.45
C TYR A 17 -12.23 2.26 -18.61
N PHE A 18 -12.38 2.34 -17.32
CA PHE A 18 -11.34 1.89 -16.40
C PHE A 18 -11.94 1.19 -15.18
N SER A 19 -11.09 0.44 -14.52
CA SER A 19 -11.34 -0.22 -13.24
C SER A 19 -10.21 0.02 -12.27
N LEU A 20 -10.50 -0.10 -11.00
CA LEU A 20 -9.57 0.16 -9.91
C LEU A 20 -9.48 -1.07 -9.01
N GLU A 21 -8.28 -1.37 -8.52
CA GLU A 21 -8.05 -2.47 -7.59
C GLU A 21 -7.73 -1.95 -6.20
N PHE A 22 -8.30 -2.64 -5.22
CA PHE A 22 -8.10 -2.37 -3.81
C PHE A 22 -7.87 -3.66 -3.05
N PHE A 23 -7.04 -3.59 -2.03
CA PHE A 23 -6.82 -4.71 -1.11
C PHE A 23 -7.28 -4.36 0.31
N PRO A 24 -7.73 -5.36 1.10
CA PRO A 24 -8.20 -5.11 2.44
C PRO A 24 -7.01 -4.71 3.35
N PRO A 25 -7.08 -3.55 4.02
CA PRO A 25 -6.04 -3.14 4.95
C PRO A 25 -5.94 -4.09 6.15
N LYS A 26 -4.75 -4.19 6.72
CA LYS A 26 -4.48 -5.05 7.88
C LYS A 26 -5.12 -4.52 9.16
N THR A 27 -5.21 -3.18 9.31
CA THR A 27 -5.71 -2.51 10.52
C THR A 27 -7.13 -1.97 10.34
N ALA A 28 -7.87 -1.84 11.46
CA ALA A 28 -9.20 -1.22 11.45
C ALA A 28 -9.14 0.25 11.01
N GLN A 29 -8.08 0.98 11.40
CA GLN A 29 -7.87 2.36 10.98
C GLN A 29 -7.59 2.45 9.48
N GLY A 30 -6.73 1.58 8.94
CA GLY A 30 -6.51 1.49 7.49
C GLY A 30 -7.80 1.21 6.72
N PHE A 31 -8.68 0.35 7.27
CA PHE A 31 -9.99 0.06 6.67
C PHE A 31 -10.91 1.30 6.68
N ALA A 32 -10.95 2.05 7.78
CA ALA A 32 -11.73 3.29 7.87
C ALA A 32 -11.22 4.37 6.88
N ASN A 33 -9.90 4.51 6.75
CA ASN A 33 -9.28 5.41 5.79
C ASN A 33 -9.57 5.00 4.34
N LEU A 34 -9.47 3.71 4.04
CA LEU A 34 -9.82 3.19 2.71
C LEU A 34 -11.30 3.41 2.39
N HIS A 35 -12.21 3.25 3.37
CA HIS A 35 -13.63 3.53 3.20
C HIS A 35 -13.85 4.99 2.74
N ALA A 36 -13.34 5.96 3.49
CA ALA A 36 -13.46 7.37 3.15
C ALA A 36 -12.86 7.70 1.77
N ARG A 37 -11.75 7.05 1.41
CA ARG A 37 -11.11 7.19 0.09
C ARG A 37 -11.96 6.60 -1.02
N LEU A 38 -12.51 5.42 -0.83
CA LEU A 38 -13.40 4.77 -1.80
C LEU A 38 -14.66 5.60 -2.06
N GLU A 39 -15.25 6.22 -1.03
CA GLU A 39 -16.38 7.14 -1.21
C GLU A 39 -16.01 8.30 -2.14
N ARG A 40 -14.85 8.94 -1.93
CA ARG A 40 -14.36 10.03 -2.79
C ARG A 40 -14.11 9.55 -4.21
N MET A 41 -13.39 8.43 -4.38
CA MET A 41 -13.05 7.87 -5.69
C MET A 41 -14.31 7.42 -6.44
N ALA A 42 -15.24 6.76 -5.77
CA ALA A 42 -16.51 6.34 -6.37
C ALA A 42 -17.29 7.53 -6.91
N HIS A 43 -17.38 8.61 -6.12
CA HIS A 43 -18.10 9.82 -6.52
C HIS A 43 -17.40 10.59 -7.64
N SER A 44 -16.10 10.79 -7.53
CA SER A 44 -15.32 11.67 -8.42
C SER A 44 -14.87 10.99 -9.69
N LEU A 45 -14.44 9.72 -9.63
CA LEU A 45 -13.83 9.02 -10.75
C LEU A 45 -14.83 8.13 -11.50
N ARG A 46 -15.74 7.46 -10.80
CA ARG A 46 -16.80 6.59 -11.36
C ARG A 46 -16.23 5.45 -12.21
N PRO A 47 -15.43 4.54 -11.66
CA PRO A 47 -14.92 3.39 -12.38
C PRO A 47 -16.07 2.51 -12.89
N LEU A 48 -15.85 1.79 -14.00
CA LEU A 48 -16.85 0.84 -14.51
C LEU A 48 -17.08 -0.29 -13.51
N PHE A 49 -16.02 -0.75 -12.87
CA PHE A 49 -16.03 -1.72 -11.78
C PHE A 49 -14.79 -1.55 -10.90
N VAL A 50 -14.79 -2.18 -9.74
CA VAL A 50 -13.65 -2.25 -8.83
C VAL A 50 -13.29 -3.69 -8.54
N ASN A 51 -12.01 -3.96 -8.31
CA ASN A 51 -11.50 -5.24 -7.88
C ASN A 51 -11.15 -5.20 -6.40
N VAL A 52 -11.46 -6.30 -5.71
CA VAL A 52 -11.05 -6.55 -4.32
C VAL A 52 -10.16 -7.78 -4.31
N THR A 53 -8.93 -7.62 -3.82
CA THR A 53 -7.96 -8.71 -3.78
C THR A 53 -8.30 -9.75 -2.72
N TRP A 54 -7.77 -10.96 -2.90
CA TRP A 54 -7.91 -12.10 -2.01
C TRP A 54 -6.54 -12.62 -1.63
N GLY A 55 -6.28 -12.79 -0.34
CA GLY A 55 -4.99 -13.30 0.12
C GLY A 55 -4.77 -14.76 -0.21
N ALA A 56 -3.52 -15.16 -0.41
CA ALA A 56 -3.17 -16.54 -0.70
C ALA A 56 -3.70 -17.51 0.37
N GLY A 57 -4.25 -18.64 -0.06
CA GLY A 57 -4.85 -19.63 0.83
C GLY A 57 -6.02 -19.13 1.69
N GLY A 58 -6.67 -18.01 1.32
CA GLY A 58 -7.78 -17.45 2.08
C GLY A 58 -7.39 -16.65 3.32
N SER A 59 -6.13 -16.27 3.46
CA SER A 59 -5.59 -15.56 4.64
C SER A 59 -6.29 -14.23 4.96
N THR A 60 -6.91 -13.59 3.97
CA THR A 60 -7.66 -12.33 4.13
C THR A 60 -9.15 -12.46 3.86
N SER A 61 -9.71 -13.67 3.85
CA SER A 61 -11.09 -13.93 3.41
C SER A 61 -12.13 -13.00 4.02
N ASP A 62 -12.14 -12.88 5.34
CA ASP A 62 -13.14 -12.05 6.05
C ASP A 62 -13.00 -10.57 5.72
N LYS A 63 -11.76 -10.06 5.68
CA LYS A 63 -11.48 -8.65 5.33
C LYS A 63 -11.79 -8.36 3.86
N SER A 64 -11.48 -9.29 2.97
CA SER A 64 -11.81 -9.17 1.54
C SER A 64 -13.32 -9.17 1.30
N LEU A 65 -14.07 -10.03 1.99
CA LEU A 65 -15.54 -10.05 1.93
C LEU A 65 -16.14 -8.77 2.53
N ALA A 66 -15.60 -8.27 3.65
CA ALA A 66 -16.04 -6.99 4.24
C ALA A 66 -15.80 -5.82 3.28
N LEU A 67 -14.65 -5.77 2.60
CA LEU A 67 -14.36 -4.75 1.59
C LEU A 67 -15.27 -4.90 0.35
N ALA A 68 -15.53 -6.13 -0.09
CA ALA A 68 -16.46 -6.40 -1.18
C ALA A 68 -17.91 -6.01 -0.82
N GLU A 69 -18.34 -6.19 0.43
CA GLU A 69 -19.63 -5.72 0.91
C GLU A 69 -19.72 -4.19 0.88
N LEU A 70 -18.69 -3.52 1.37
CA LEU A 70 -18.59 -2.06 1.34
C LEU A 70 -18.72 -1.54 -0.10
N THR A 71 -17.92 -2.06 -1.03
CA THR A 71 -17.92 -1.59 -2.43
C THR A 71 -19.21 -1.93 -3.16
N GLN A 72 -19.71 -3.16 -3.02
CA GLN A 72 -20.90 -3.63 -3.74
C GLN A 72 -22.18 -3.05 -3.18
N ARG A 73 -22.37 -3.07 -1.83
CA ARG A 73 -23.64 -2.71 -1.20
C ARG A 73 -23.70 -1.26 -0.75
N SER A 74 -22.66 -0.78 -0.06
CA SER A 74 -22.70 0.56 0.52
C SER A 74 -22.41 1.64 -0.52
N LEU A 75 -21.42 1.40 -1.40
CA LEU A 75 -21.03 2.38 -2.43
C LEU A 75 -21.68 2.13 -3.78
N GLY A 76 -22.41 1.03 -3.95
CA GLY A 76 -23.13 0.72 -5.20
C GLY A 76 -22.20 0.49 -6.40
N LEU A 77 -20.94 0.12 -6.18
CA LEU A 77 -19.97 -0.16 -7.24
C LEU A 77 -20.11 -1.60 -7.72
N THR A 78 -19.93 -1.84 -9.01
CA THR A 78 -19.81 -3.21 -9.52
C THR A 78 -18.50 -3.78 -9.03
N THR A 79 -18.57 -4.78 -8.17
CA THR A 79 -17.40 -5.40 -7.54
C THR A 79 -17.02 -6.71 -8.21
N CYS A 80 -15.73 -6.89 -8.48
CA CYS A 80 -15.08 -8.12 -8.86
C CYS A 80 -14.23 -8.61 -7.68
N LEU A 81 -14.54 -9.78 -7.16
CA LEU A 81 -13.75 -10.38 -6.10
C LEU A 81 -12.68 -11.27 -6.72
N HIS A 82 -11.43 -11.08 -6.34
CA HIS A 82 -10.39 -12.06 -6.65
C HIS A 82 -10.66 -13.34 -5.84
N LEU A 83 -10.36 -14.47 -6.39
CA LEU A 83 -10.43 -15.75 -5.68
C LEU A 83 -9.26 -16.62 -6.12
N THR A 84 -8.40 -16.94 -5.17
CA THR A 84 -7.26 -17.84 -5.39
C THR A 84 -7.68 -19.28 -5.08
N CYS A 85 -7.08 -20.27 -5.72
CA CYS A 85 -7.42 -21.67 -5.50
C CYS A 85 -6.29 -22.50 -4.85
N THR A 86 -5.04 -22.05 -4.91
CA THR A 86 -3.93 -22.76 -4.27
C THR A 86 -4.10 -22.81 -2.76
N ASN A 87 -3.97 -24.00 -2.17
CA ASN A 87 -4.17 -24.28 -0.76
C ASN A 87 -5.57 -23.91 -0.21
N MET A 88 -6.55 -23.86 -1.09
CA MET A 88 -7.95 -23.69 -0.73
C MET A 88 -8.67 -25.02 -0.83
N SER A 89 -9.28 -25.49 0.25
CA SER A 89 -10.17 -26.61 0.19
C SER A 89 -11.44 -26.25 -0.58
N ARG A 90 -12.11 -27.25 -1.16
CA ARG A 90 -13.40 -27.06 -1.83
C ARG A 90 -14.41 -26.34 -0.93
N LYS A 91 -14.41 -26.69 0.37
CA LYS A 91 -15.29 -26.05 1.35
C LYS A 91 -15.05 -24.55 1.45
N LEU A 92 -13.79 -24.11 1.54
CA LEU A 92 -13.44 -22.68 1.60
C LEU A 92 -13.81 -21.94 0.30
N ILE A 93 -13.63 -22.58 -0.86
CA ILE A 93 -14.09 -22.02 -2.16
C ILE A 93 -15.61 -21.88 -2.17
N ASP A 94 -16.35 -22.89 -1.72
CA ASP A 94 -17.82 -22.83 -1.65
C ASP A 94 -18.30 -21.74 -0.70
N GLU A 95 -17.70 -21.63 0.49
CA GLU A 95 -18.02 -20.59 1.46
C GLU A 95 -17.76 -19.19 0.89
N ALA A 96 -16.64 -18.99 0.18
CA ALA A 96 -16.31 -17.73 -0.48
C ALA A 96 -17.31 -17.37 -1.59
N LEU A 97 -17.64 -18.33 -2.48
CA LEU A 97 -18.58 -18.11 -3.59
C LEU A 97 -20.01 -17.87 -3.08
N GLU A 98 -20.47 -18.63 -2.08
CA GLU A 98 -21.78 -18.42 -1.48
C GLU A 98 -21.85 -17.07 -0.74
N SER A 99 -20.79 -16.67 -0.07
CA SER A 99 -20.70 -15.34 0.57
C SER A 99 -20.73 -14.23 -0.48
N ALA A 100 -19.92 -14.32 -1.53
CA ALA A 100 -19.96 -13.39 -2.65
C ALA A 100 -21.37 -13.27 -3.26
N LYS A 101 -22.04 -14.42 -3.47
CA LYS A 101 -23.41 -14.48 -3.98
C LYS A 101 -24.41 -13.78 -3.03
N LYS A 102 -24.31 -14.03 -1.73
CA LYS A 102 -25.15 -13.37 -0.71
C LYS A 102 -24.93 -11.85 -0.68
N LEU A 103 -23.70 -11.39 -0.93
CA LEU A 103 -23.37 -9.96 -1.02
C LEU A 103 -23.89 -9.32 -2.32
N GLY A 104 -24.30 -10.10 -3.31
CA GLY A 104 -24.71 -9.63 -4.63
C GLY A 104 -23.56 -9.43 -5.60
N VAL A 105 -22.36 -9.88 -5.24
CA VAL A 105 -21.19 -9.87 -6.14
C VAL A 105 -21.43 -10.87 -7.26
N ARG A 106 -21.26 -10.42 -8.50
CA ARG A 106 -21.51 -11.20 -9.72
C ARG A 106 -20.24 -11.45 -10.55
N ASN A 107 -19.08 -11.01 -10.07
CA ASN A 107 -17.85 -11.07 -10.84
C ASN A 107 -16.72 -11.63 -9.98
N ILE A 108 -16.03 -12.64 -10.52
CA ILE A 108 -14.91 -13.32 -9.88
C ILE A 108 -13.69 -13.25 -10.81
N LEU A 109 -12.55 -12.81 -10.32
CA LEU A 109 -11.27 -13.02 -11.00
C LEU A 109 -10.68 -14.34 -10.45
N ALA A 110 -10.72 -15.38 -11.26
CA ALA A 110 -10.22 -16.69 -10.88
C ALA A 110 -8.70 -16.76 -11.07
N LEU A 111 -8.00 -16.96 -9.98
CA LEU A 111 -6.54 -16.97 -9.90
C LEU A 111 -6.04 -18.30 -9.35
N ARG A 112 -4.84 -18.69 -9.72
CA ARG A 112 -4.12 -19.76 -9.04
C ARG A 112 -3.79 -19.32 -7.61
N GLY A 113 -3.28 -18.13 -7.45
CA GLY A 113 -2.62 -17.64 -6.24
C GLY A 113 -1.17 -18.08 -6.19
N ASP A 114 -0.37 -17.36 -5.44
CA ASP A 114 1.01 -17.76 -5.21
C ASP A 114 1.00 -19.00 -4.31
N PRO A 115 1.76 -20.06 -4.66
CA PRO A 115 1.89 -21.19 -3.76
C PRO A 115 2.47 -20.68 -2.43
N PRO A 116 2.02 -21.21 -1.28
CA PRO A 116 2.72 -20.92 -0.05
C PRO A 116 4.16 -21.34 -0.26
N ARG A 117 5.08 -20.49 0.09
CA ARG A 117 6.53 -20.75 -0.07
C ARG A 117 7.00 -22.05 0.58
N SER A 118 6.21 -22.62 1.50
CA SER A 118 6.45 -23.95 2.06
C SER A 118 6.41 -25.09 1.03
N GLU A 119 5.76 -24.91 -0.13
CA GLU A 119 5.79 -25.91 -1.21
C GLU A 119 6.97 -25.75 -2.17
N GLU A 120 7.49 -24.54 -2.32
CA GLU A 120 8.75 -24.29 -3.04
C GLU A 120 9.95 -24.94 -2.33
N TYR A 121 9.80 -25.31 -1.05
CA TYR A 121 10.84 -25.91 -0.20
C TYR A 121 10.76 -27.45 -0.13
N ARG A 122 9.80 -28.07 -0.81
CA ARG A 122 9.75 -29.54 -0.90
C ARG A 122 10.74 -30.00 -1.96
N ASP A 123 11.81 -30.60 -1.51
CA ASP A 123 12.68 -31.43 -2.35
C ASP A 123 11.87 -32.65 -2.80
N ASP A 124 11.50 -32.71 -4.08
CA ASP A 124 10.77 -33.85 -4.67
C ASP A 124 11.51 -35.19 -4.55
N SER A 125 12.71 -35.19 -3.97
CA SER A 125 13.50 -36.37 -3.73
C SER A 125 13.22 -37.12 -2.42
N VAL A 126 12.35 -36.55 -1.53
CA VAL A 126 11.98 -37.21 -0.27
C VAL A 126 10.54 -37.72 -0.34
N GLU A 127 10.35 -38.91 -0.93
CA GLU A 127 9.16 -39.71 -0.74
C GLU A 127 9.01 -40.09 0.74
N GLY A 128 8.00 -39.53 1.42
CA GLY A 128 7.60 -40.09 2.73
C GLY A 128 7.29 -39.12 3.86
N SER A 129 6.49 -38.09 3.67
CA SER A 129 5.71 -37.52 4.77
C SER A 129 4.23 -37.53 4.37
N GLY A 130 3.49 -38.49 4.91
CA GLY A 130 2.07 -38.64 4.68
C GLY A 130 1.29 -37.49 5.27
N GLU A 131 1.14 -36.40 4.53
CA GLU A 131 0.05 -35.47 4.68
C GLU A 131 -1.02 -35.79 3.64
N ASP A 132 -2.24 -35.81 4.10
CA ASP A 132 -3.46 -36.22 3.41
C ASP A 132 -3.58 -35.56 2.03
N ASP A 133 -3.30 -36.31 0.98
CA ASP A 133 -3.37 -35.92 -0.44
C ASP A 133 -4.81 -35.61 -0.88
N SER A 134 -5.78 -35.67 0.06
CA SER A 134 -7.20 -35.39 -0.16
C SER A 134 -7.51 -33.89 -0.32
N ASN A 135 -6.53 -32.97 -0.16
CA ASN A 135 -6.78 -31.53 -0.13
C ASN A 135 -6.38 -30.77 -1.42
N LYS A 136 -5.97 -31.47 -2.49
CA LYS A 136 -5.62 -30.86 -3.79
C LYS A 136 -6.80 -30.87 -4.77
N ASP A 137 -7.94 -30.31 -4.35
CA ASP A 137 -9.11 -30.20 -5.24
C ASP A 137 -8.87 -29.24 -6.43
N PHE A 138 -7.95 -28.26 -6.28
CA PHE A 138 -7.63 -27.25 -7.29
C PHE A 138 -6.12 -27.04 -7.39
N THR A 139 -5.56 -27.23 -8.57
CA THR A 139 -4.13 -27.00 -8.83
C THR A 139 -3.94 -25.73 -9.64
N TRP A 140 -4.82 -25.46 -10.58
CA TRP A 140 -4.69 -24.36 -11.52
C TRP A 140 -5.95 -23.47 -11.54
N ALA A 141 -5.79 -22.22 -11.95
CA ALA A 141 -6.92 -21.31 -12.11
C ALA A 141 -8.02 -21.86 -13.02
N VAL A 142 -7.67 -22.66 -14.02
CA VAL A 142 -8.64 -23.31 -14.92
C VAL A 142 -9.56 -24.29 -14.17
N ASP A 143 -9.07 -24.95 -13.14
CA ASP A 143 -9.90 -25.86 -12.32
C ASP A 143 -10.97 -25.06 -11.58
N LEU A 144 -10.61 -23.88 -11.06
CA LEU A 144 -11.54 -22.97 -10.43
C LEU A 144 -12.58 -22.44 -11.44
N VAL A 145 -12.16 -22.06 -12.66
CA VAL A 145 -13.10 -21.62 -13.72
C VAL A 145 -14.11 -22.73 -14.04
N ARG A 146 -13.64 -23.96 -14.27
CA ARG A 146 -14.51 -25.12 -14.53
C ARG A 146 -15.46 -25.38 -13.37
N TYR A 147 -14.96 -25.27 -12.15
CA TYR A 147 -15.75 -25.46 -10.94
C TYR A 147 -16.87 -24.44 -10.82
N ILE A 148 -16.55 -23.13 -10.98
CA ILE A 148 -17.53 -22.05 -10.93
C ILE A 148 -18.61 -22.27 -12.00
N ARG A 149 -18.22 -22.61 -13.24
CA ARG A 149 -19.17 -22.89 -14.32
C ARG A 149 -20.07 -24.10 -14.04
N LYS A 150 -19.49 -25.16 -13.48
CA LYS A 150 -20.26 -26.37 -13.13
C LYS A 150 -21.25 -26.09 -12.00
N GLN A 151 -20.91 -25.36 -10.97
CA GLN A 151 -21.75 -25.14 -9.79
C GLN A 151 -22.75 -24.01 -9.95
N TYR A 152 -22.36 -22.92 -10.63
CA TYR A 152 -23.13 -21.68 -10.69
C TYR A 152 -23.57 -21.29 -12.11
N GLY A 153 -23.17 -22.03 -13.14
CA GLY A 153 -23.49 -21.72 -14.54
C GLY A 153 -23.01 -20.32 -14.91
N ASP A 154 -23.94 -19.51 -15.40
CA ASP A 154 -23.68 -18.12 -15.82
C ASP A 154 -23.97 -17.09 -14.71
N TYR A 155 -24.14 -17.53 -13.47
CA TYR A 155 -24.37 -16.59 -12.38
C TYR A 155 -23.21 -15.60 -12.23
N PHE A 156 -21.97 -16.07 -12.21
CA PHE A 156 -20.79 -15.24 -12.14
C PHE A 156 -20.24 -14.92 -13.53
N CYS A 157 -19.81 -13.68 -13.71
CA CYS A 157 -18.85 -13.30 -14.74
C CYS A 157 -17.45 -13.67 -14.23
N VAL A 158 -16.71 -14.47 -14.98
CA VAL A 158 -15.41 -15.00 -14.56
C VAL A 158 -14.30 -14.38 -15.39
N GLY A 159 -13.40 -13.66 -14.73
CA GLY A 159 -12.14 -13.16 -15.29
C GLY A 159 -10.99 -14.12 -15.02
N VAL A 160 -9.97 -14.04 -15.84
CA VAL A 160 -8.70 -14.76 -15.66
C VAL A 160 -7.51 -13.86 -15.92
N ALA A 161 -6.37 -14.19 -15.30
CA ALA A 161 -5.12 -13.45 -15.53
C ALA A 161 -4.48 -13.79 -16.86
N GLY A 162 -3.94 -12.76 -17.53
CA GLY A 162 -3.05 -12.88 -18.68
C GLY A 162 -1.69 -12.22 -18.37
N TYR A 163 -0.64 -12.63 -19.07
CA TYR A 163 0.73 -12.20 -18.79
C TYR A 163 1.39 -11.70 -20.08
N PRO A 164 1.46 -10.37 -20.30
CA PRO A 164 2.02 -9.80 -21.54
C PRO A 164 3.48 -10.15 -21.80
N GLU A 165 4.22 -10.44 -20.73
CA GLU A 165 5.63 -10.82 -20.76
C GLU A 165 5.86 -12.31 -20.42
N GLY A 166 4.75 -13.07 -20.30
CA GLY A 166 4.73 -14.46 -19.85
C GLY A 166 4.64 -14.58 -18.32
N HIS A 167 4.07 -15.67 -17.85
CA HIS A 167 4.02 -15.98 -16.42
C HIS A 167 5.42 -16.28 -15.91
N SER A 168 5.83 -15.61 -14.85
CA SER A 168 7.07 -15.95 -14.17
C SER A 168 6.79 -17.10 -13.21
N ASP A 169 7.43 -18.23 -13.46
CA ASP A 169 7.59 -19.23 -12.42
C ASP A 169 8.78 -18.78 -11.56
N GLN A 170 8.54 -18.52 -10.28
CA GLN A 170 9.60 -18.02 -9.37
C GLN A 170 10.81 -18.96 -9.30
N SER A 171 10.61 -20.24 -9.58
CA SER A 171 11.69 -21.22 -9.62
C SER A 171 12.54 -21.18 -10.90
N HIS A 172 12.01 -20.60 -12.00
CA HIS A 172 12.69 -20.59 -13.29
C HIS A 172 12.42 -19.29 -14.10
N PRO A 173 12.98 -18.14 -13.69
CA PRO A 173 12.81 -16.87 -14.42
C PRO A 173 13.29 -16.95 -15.87
N GLU A 174 14.21 -17.87 -16.21
CA GLU A 174 14.69 -18.11 -17.57
C GLU A 174 13.62 -18.72 -18.49
N HIS A 175 12.55 -19.26 -17.96
CA HIS A 175 11.44 -19.87 -18.70
C HIS A 175 10.25 -18.94 -18.88
N GLN A 176 10.33 -17.71 -18.40
CA GLN A 176 9.28 -16.73 -18.58
C GLN A 176 9.11 -16.40 -20.07
N SER A 177 7.99 -16.84 -20.66
CA SER A 177 7.65 -16.53 -22.05
C SER A 177 6.16 -16.57 -22.28
N VAL A 178 5.70 -15.73 -23.22
CA VAL A 178 4.30 -15.74 -23.68
C VAL A 178 3.95 -17.08 -24.32
N GLU A 179 4.91 -17.71 -25.02
CA GLU A 179 4.76 -18.99 -25.67
C GLU A 179 4.39 -20.11 -24.68
N ASN A 180 5.04 -20.10 -23.53
CA ASN A 180 4.81 -21.11 -22.50
C ASN A 180 3.47 -20.90 -21.76
N ASP A 181 3.04 -19.64 -21.59
CA ASP A 181 1.79 -19.30 -20.91
C ASP A 181 0.53 -19.42 -21.78
N LEU A 182 0.69 -19.19 -23.09
CA LEU A 182 -0.43 -19.10 -24.03
C LEU A 182 -1.36 -20.34 -24.04
N PRO A 183 -0.87 -21.59 -24.01
CA PRO A 183 -1.74 -22.77 -23.93
C PRO A 183 -2.64 -22.76 -22.70
N SER A 184 -2.12 -22.37 -21.53
CA SER A 184 -2.91 -22.25 -20.30
C SER A 184 -3.98 -21.16 -20.41
N LEU A 185 -3.66 -20.04 -21.08
CA LEU A 185 -4.62 -18.96 -21.28
C LEU A 185 -5.74 -19.39 -22.25
N VAL A 186 -5.43 -20.14 -23.31
CA VAL A 186 -6.42 -20.74 -24.22
C VAL A 186 -7.36 -21.66 -23.42
N GLU A 187 -6.81 -22.53 -22.59
CA GLU A 187 -7.57 -23.46 -21.77
C GLU A 187 -8.51 -22.75 -20.79
N LYS A 188 -8.00 -21.73 -20.08
CA LYS A 188 -8.82 -20.89 -19.18
C LYS A 188 -9.99 -20.23 -19.93
N THR A 189 -9.72 -19.69 -21.13
CA THR A 189 -10.74 -19.01 -21.92
C THR A 189 -11.80 -20.01 -22.44
N GLN A 190 -11.37 -21.17 -22.94
CA GLN A 190 -12.27 -22.23 -23.39
C GLN A 190 -13.08 -22.87 -22.26
N ALA A 191 -12.55 -22.88 -21.04
CA ALA A 191 -13.26 -23.32 -19.85
C ALA A 191 -14.41 -22.38 -19.44
N GLY A 192 -14.48 -21.18 -20.05
CA GLY A 192 -15.59 -20.25 -19.85
C GLY A 192 -15.21 -18.92 -19.20
N ALA A 193 -14.00 -18.42 -19.36
CA ALA A 193 -13.69 -17.06 -18.93
C ALA A 193 -14.41 -16.02 -19.82
N ASP A 194 -14.91 -14.96 -19.19
CA ASP A 194 -15.65 -13.87 -19.84
C ASP A 194 -14.76 -12.63 -20.13
N PHE A 195 -13.64 -12.47 -19.44
CA PHE A 195 -12.66 -11.42 -19.70
C PHE A 195 -11.27 -11.83 -19.24
N ILE A 196 -10.26 -11.17 -19.79
CA ILE A 196 -8.85 -11.34 -19.41
C ILE A 196 -8.37 -10.02 -18.81
N MET A 197 -7.74 -10.07 -17.64
CA MET A 197 -7.05 -8.95 -17.01
C MET A 197 -5.56 -9.28 -16.98
N THR A 198 -4.71 -8.35 -17.43
CA THR A 198 -3.28 -8.66 -17.48
C THR A 198 -2.57 -8.33 -16.17
N GLN A 199 -1.48 -9.05 -15.91
CA GLN A 199 -0.48 -8.61 -14.94
C GLN A 199 0.03 -7.22 -15.33
N LEU A 200 0.55 -6.47 -14.35
CA LEU A 200 1.16 -5.18 -14.60
C LEU A 200 2.37 -5.32 -15.53
N PHE A 201 2.62 -4.30 -16.31
CA PHE A 201 3.76 -4.18 -17.23
C PHE A 201 4.11 -2.71 -17.44
N TYR A 202 5.31 -2.44 -17.92
CA TYR A 202 5.78 -1.11 -18.33
C TYR A 202 6.23 -1.08 -19.78
N ASP A 203 6.49 -2.24 -20.40
CA ASP A 203 6.80 -2.36 -21.83
C ASP A 203 5.50 -2.40 -22.64
N VAL A 204 5.08 -1.23 -23.15
CA VAL A 204 3.87 -1.10 -23.97
C VAL A 204 3.99 -1.87 -25.29
N ASP A 205 5.18 -1.93 -25.88
CA ASP A 205 5.38 -2.64 -27.14
C ASP A 205 5.23 -4.15 -26.94
N ALA A 206 5.67 -4.69 -25.79
CA ALA A 206 5.41 -6.08 -25.43
C ALA A 206 3.91 -6.35 -25.32
N TYR A 207 3.17 -5.45 -24.66
CA TYR A 207 1.71 -5.58 -24.56
C TYR A 207 1.01 -5.52 -25.93
N VAL A 208 1.40 -4.59 -26.80
CA VAL A 208 0.82 -4.47 -28.15
C VAL A 208 1.06 -5.75 -28.97
N ARG A 209 2.28 -6.31 -28.91
CA ARG A 209 2.59 -7.59 -29.55
C ARG A 209 1.76 -8.74 -28.96
N TYR A 210 1.61 -8.76 -27.64
CA TYR A 210 0.83 -9.76 -26.93
C TYR A 210 -0.66 -9.71 -27.33
N GLU A 211 -1.32 -8.55 -27.27
CA GLU A 211 -2.74 -8.44 -27.64
C GLU A 211 -2.96 -8.82 -29.10
N LYS A 212 -2.12 -8.33 -30.02
CA LYS A 212 -2.18 -8.71 -31.44
C LYS A 212 -2.09 -10.23 -31.61
N ARG A 213 -1.13 -10.87 -30.95
CA ARG A 213 -0.96 -12.32 -31.00
C ARG A 213 -2.19 -13.08 -30.50
N LEU A 214 -2.81 -12.61 -29.40
CA LEU A 214 -4.05 -13.21 -28.89
C LEU A 214 -5.18 -13.06 -29.91
N ARG A 215 -5.38 -11.88 -30.49
CA ARG A 215 -6.46 -11.64 -31.48
C ARG A 215 -6.31 -12.49 -32.74
N GLU A 216 -5.09 -12.77 -33.15
CA GLU A 216 -4.74 -13.56 -34.33
C GLU A 216 -4.61 -15.07 -34.02
N HIS A 217 -4.74 -15.50 -32.76
CA HIS A 217 -4.52 -16.87 -32.36
C HIS A 217 -5.49 -17.83 -33.04
N GLU A 218 -4.97 -18.96 -33.52
CA GLU A 218 -5.71 -19.97 -34.33
C GLU A 218 -6.93 -20.56 -33.64
N SER A 219 -6.91 -20.66 -32.30
CA SER A 219 -8.06 -21.14 -31.52
C SER A 219 -9.30 -20.28 -31.65
N GLY A 220 -9.16 -19.00 -32.05
CA GLY A 220 -10.22 -18.02 -32.10
C GLY A 220 -10.79 -17.63 -30.73
N ALA A 221 -10.28 -18.17 -29.64
CA ALA A 221 -10.79 -17.95 -28.28
C ALA A 221 -10.73 -16.48 -27.85
N PHE A 222 -9.80 -15.72 -28.41
CA PHE A 222 -9.55 -14.34 -27.99
C PHE A 222 -10.13 -13.27 -28.92
N LYS A 223 -10.87 -13.65 -29.97
CA LYS A 223 -11.33 -12.69 -30.99
C LYS A 223 -12.18 -11.56 -30.43
N THR A 224 -13.07 -11.86 -29.50
CA THR A 224 -14.07 -10.91 -28.98
C THR A 224 -14.00 -10.70 -27.47
N ILE A 225 -13.28 -11.56 -26.74
CA ILE A 225 -13.19 -11.47 -25.29
C ILE A 225 -12.51 -10.14 -24.88
N PRO A 226 -13.03 -9.38 -23.89
CA PRO A 226 -12.36 -8.21 -23.37
C PRO A 226 -10.97 -8.56 -22.81
N ILE A 227 -9.95 -7.86 -23.25
CA ILE A 227 -8.58 -7.91 -22.71
C ILE A 227 -8.31 -6.55 -22.06
N ILE A 228 -8.07 -6.56 -20.76
CA ILE A 228 -7.95 -5.35 -19.94
C ILE A 228 -6.51 -5.24 -19.47
N PRO A 229 -5.70 -4.31 -19.99
CA PRO A 229 -4.33 -4.09 -19.55
C PRO A 229 -4.29 -3.61 -18.10
N GLY A 230 -3.43 -4.24 -17.31
CA GLY A 230 -3.16 -3.89 -15.92
C GLY A 230 -2.02 -2.87 -15.83
N LEU A 231 -2.26 -1.74 -15.21
CA LEU A 231 -1.35 -0.62 -15.09
C LEU A 231 -1.12 -0.29 -13.62
N MET A 232 0.13 -0.12 -13.22
CA MET A 232 0.46 0.21 -11.84
C MET A 232 1.08 1.60 -11.74
N PRO A 233 0.40 2.58 -11.13
CA PRO A 233 0.95 3.91 -10.90
C PRO A 233 2.22 3.87 -10.05
N VAL A 234 3.21 4.66 -10.44
CA VAL A 234 4.47 4.75 -9.70
C VAL A 234 4.28 5.66 -8.49
N GLN A 235 4.45 5.09 -7.30
CA GLN A 235 4.28 5.80 -6.02
C GLN A 235 5.61 6.26 -5.42
N SER A 236 6.64 5.44 -5.55
CA SER A 236 8.04 5.78 -5.23
C SER A 236 8.98 4.94 -6.08
N TYR A 237 10.25 5.36 -6.15
CA TYR A 237 11.26 4.60 -6.88
C TYR A 237 11.46 3.20 -6.28
N GLN A 238 11.49 3.07 -4.97
CA GLN A 238 11.68 1.80 -4.27
C GLN A 238 10.50 0.84 -4.50
N ILE A 239 9.26 1.32 -4.35
CA ILE A 239 8.06 0.51 -4.62
C ILE A 239 8.07 0.01 -6.06
N LEU A 240 8.42 0.86 -7.03
CA LEU A 240 8.53 0.45 -8.43
C LEU A 240 9.56 -0.68 -8.61
N ARG A 241 10.78 -0.47 -8.12
CA ARG A 241 11.86 -1.49 -8.24
C ARG A 241 11.48 -2.81 -7.60
N ARG A 242 10.84 -2.75 -6.45
CA ARG A 242 10.35 -3.93 -5.75
C ARG A 242 9.24 -4.63 -6.53
N THR A 243 8.24 -3.87 -6.97
CA THR A 243 7.10 -4.45 -7.70
C THR A 243 7.53 -5.08 -9.01
N THR A 244 8.41 -4.42 -9.78
CA THR A 244 8.95 -4.99 -11.03
C THR A 244 9.78 -6.25 -10.77
N LYS A 245 10.53 -6.30 -9.66
CA LYS A 245 11.27 -7.51 -9.26
C LYS A 245 10.32 -8.66 -8.90
N LEU A 246 9.24 -8.39 -8.15
CA LEU A 246 8.28 -9.41 -7.73
C LEU A 246 7.40 -9.92 -8.88
N SER A 247 6.96 -9.02 -9.76
CA SER A 247 6.12 -9.36 -10.93
C SER A 247 6.95 -9.84 -12.12
N HIS A 248 8.27 -9.72 -12.06
CA HIS A 248 9.19 -9.92 -13.17
C HIS A 248 8.85 -9.08 -14.40
N ALA A 249 8.20 -7.93 -14.20
CA ALA A 249 7.90 -7.00 -15.27
C ALA A 249 9.17 -6.31 -15.75
N ASN A 250 9.35 -6.25 -17.07
CA ASN A 250 10.44 -5.52 -17.70
C ASN A 250 10.23 -4.01 -17.54
N LEU A 251 11.28 -3.32 -17.11
CA LEU A 251 11.28 -1.86 -17.04
C LEU A 251 12.17 -1.32 -18.18
N PRO A 252 11.58 -0.74 -19.26
CA PRO A 252 12.34 -0.19 -20.37
C PRO A 252 13.41 0.81 -19.95
N GLU A 253 14.55 0.80 -20.63
CA GLU A 253 15.72 1.61 -20.25
C GLU A 253 15.43 3.12 -20.23
N ASP A 254 14.61 3.61 -21.13
CA ASP A 254 14.20 5.02 -21.19
C ASP A 254 13.34 5.42 -19.99
N ILE A 255 12.41 4.57 -19.57
CA ILE A 255 11.59 4.77 -18.36
C ILE A 255 12.49 4.73 -17.12
N LEU A 256 13.37 3.74 -17.05
CA LEU A 256 14.31 3.61 -15.93
C LEU A 256 15.20 4.84 -15.83
N ALA A 257 15.77 5.34 -16.93
CA ALA A 257 16.62 6.51 -16.95
C ALA A 257 15.88 7.78 -16.46
N ARG A 258 14.61 7.96 -16.87
CA ARG A 258 13.77 9.08 -16.41
C ARG A 258 13.54 9.04 -14.90
N LEU A 259 13.29 7.87 -14.33
CA LEU A 259 13.05 7.68 -12.92
C LEU A 259 14.35 7.74 -12.09
N ASP A 260 15.46 7.20 -12.61
CA ASP A 260 16.78 7.29 -11.98
C ASP A 260 17.24 8.74 -11.81
N ALA A 261 16.90 9.60 -12.76
CA ALA A 261 17.26 11.02 -12.71
C ALA A 261 16.59 11.76 -11.53
N VAL A 262 15.49 11.20 -10.99
CA VAL A 262 14.69 11.85 -9.92
C VAL A 262 14.50 10.96 -8.68
N LYS A 263 15.21 9.84 -8.58
CA LYS A 263 15.00 8.81 -7.55
C LYS A 263 15.13 9.27 -6.10
N GLY A 264 15.74 10.43 -5.85
CA GLY A 264 15.86 11.05 -4.53
C GLY A 264 14.71 11.99 -4.15
N ASP A 265 13.74 12.20 -5.05
CA ASP A 265 12.58 13.08 -4.85
C ASP A 265 11.30 12.32 -5.21
N ASP A 266 10.59 11.82 -4.20
CA ASP A 266 9.38 11.02 -4.39
C ASP A 266 8.28 11.78 -5.15
N ASP A 267 8.16 13.09 -4.96
CA ASP A 267 7.16 13.88 -5.69
C ASP A 267 7.54 14.01 -7.17
N ALA A 268 8.84 14.15 -7.48
CA ALA A 268 9.32 14.10 -8.85
C ALA A 268 9.14 12.70 -9.46
N VAL A 269 9.40 11.63 -8.71
CA VAL A 269 9.15 10.24 -9.13
C VAL A 269 7.67 10.04 -9.45
N LYS A 270 6.74 10.49 -8.58
CA LYS A 270 5.29 10.42 -8.83
C LYS A 270 4.89 11.19 -10.09
N ARG A 271 5.46 12.40 -10.31
CA ARG A 271 5.19 13.18 -11.55
C ARG A 271 5.64 12.44 -12.81
N VAL A 272 6.88 11.96 -12.81
CA VAL A 272 7.41 11.15 -13.95
C VAL A 272 6.58 9.88 -14.14
N GLY A 273 6.17 9.23 -13.05
CA GLY A 273 5.29 8.06 -13.11
C GLY A 273 3.94 8.36 -13.75
N VAL A 274 3.33 9.50 -13.44
CA VAL A 274 2.09 9.95 -14.11
C VAL A 274 2.33 10.20 -15.59
N ASP A 275 3.47 10.81 -15.98
CA ASP A 275 3.82 11.02 -17.38
C ASP A 275 3.94 9.69 -18.13
N VAL A 276 4.72 8.75 -17.59
CA VAL A 276 4.93 7.42 -18.18
C VAL A 276 3.61 6.68 -18.37
N LEU A 277 2.80 6.57 -17.31
CA LEU A 277 1.52 5.84 -17.40
C LEU A 277 0.52 6.51 -18.34
N SER A 278 0.53 7.84 -18.42
CA SER A 278 -0.31 8.57 -19.38
C SER A 278 0.13 8.30 -20.83
N GLU A 279 1.44 8.29 -21.09
CA GLU A 279 2.02 7.94 -22.40
C GLU A 279 1.67 6.49 -22.78
N MET A 280 1.75 5.54 -21.82
CA MET A 280 1.35 4.15 -22.03
C MET A 280 -0.12 4.02 -22.42
N VAL A 281 -1.03 4.70 -21.71
CA VAL A 281 -2.47 4.70 -22.04
C VAL A 281 -2.72 5.24 -23.44
N GLU A 282 -2.11 6.37 -23.81
CA GLU A 282 -2.29 6.96 -25.16
C GLU A 282 -1.71 6.08 -26.26
N THR A 283 -0.56 5.46 -26.03
CA THR A 283 0.05 4.53 -26.98
C THR A 283 -0.85 3.32 -27.21
N MET A 284 -1.40 2.71 -26.16
CA MET A 284 -2.32 1.59 -26.31
C MET A 284 -3.62 1.97 -27.00
N ARG A 285 -4.13 3.19 -26.79
CA ARG A 285 -5.34 3.69 -27.47
C ARG A 285 -5.13 3.85 -28.98
N THR A 286 -3.94 4.25 -29.39
CA THR A 286 -3.62 4.57 -30.80
C THR A 286 -3.06 3.38 -31.56
N SER A 287 -2.29 2.51 -30.91
CA SER A 287 -1.55 1.42 -31.58
C SER A 287 -2.36 0.14 -31.79
N ILE A 288 -3.46 -0.03 -31.04
CA ILE A 288 -4.26 -1.26 -31.11
C ILE A 288 -5.61 -0.94 -31.76
N PRO A 289 -5.93 -1.50 -32.93
CA PRO A 289 -7.24 -1.36 -33.56
C PRO A 289 -8.35 -1.86 -32.61
N GLY A 290 -9.39 -1.06 -32.43
CA GLY A 290 -10.47 -1.35 -31.51
C GLY A 290 -11.27 -2.59 -31.90
N VAL A 291 -11.39 -3.54 -30.97
CA VAL A 291 -12.32 -4.70 -31.05
C VAL A 291 -13.52 -4.43 -30.13
N GLY A 292 -13.91 -3.18 -29.95
CA GLY A 292 -14.92 -2.73 -29.01
C GLY A 292 -14.40 -1.73 -27.96
N PRO A 293 -15.12 -1.54 -26.86
CA PRO A 293 -14.70 -0.63 -25.81
C PRO A 293 -13.32 -0.99 -25.22
N ARG A 294 -12.45 0.02 -25.03
CA ARG A 294 -11.09 -0.18 -24.50
C ARG A 294 -11.06 0.03 -23.00
N GLY A 295 -10.65 -0.99 -22.26
CA GLY A 295 -10.50 -0.93 -20.81
C GLY A 295 -9.07 -0.69 -20.36
N PHE A 296 -8.92 -0.12 -19.16
CA PHE A 296 -7.66 0.03 -18.44
C PHE A 296 -7.90 -0.31 -16.97
N HIS A 297 -7.09 -1.20 -16.43
CA HIS A 297 -7.15 -1.57 -15.03
C HIS A 297 -6.00 -0.93 -14.27
N PHE A 298 -6.27 -0.30 -13.11
CA PHE A 298 -5.24 0.34 -12.31
C PHE A 298 -5.09 -0.36 -10.96
N TYR A 299 -3.88 -0.89 -10.71
CA TYR A 299 -3.42 -1.38 -9.42
C TYR A 299 -3.11 -0.18 -8.53
N THR A 300 -4.08 0.24 -7.71
CA THR A 300 -4.01 1.53 -7.01
C THR A 300 -3.10 1.53 -5.80
N LEU A 301 -2.76 0.35 -5.24
CA LEU A 301 -2.17 0.21 -3.90
C LEU A 301 -2.97 0.95 -2.82
N ASN A 302 -4.30 1.00 -2.99
CA ASN A 302 -5.23 1.78 -2.17
C ASN A 302 -4.98 3.30 -2.19
N LEU A 303 -4.27 3.85 -3.18
CA LEU A 303 -3.93 5.27 -3.29
C LEU A 303 -4.70 5.94 -4.44
N GLU A 304 -5.05 7.22 -4.27
CA GLU A 304 -5.96 7.91 -5.19
C GLU A 304 -5.27 8.93 -6.12
N LYS A 305 -4.25 9.66 -5.64
CA LYS A 305 -3.72 10.85 -6.32
C LYS A 305 -3.12 10.56 -7.71
N ALA A 306 -2.21 9.59 -7.78
CA ALA A 306 -1.54 9.26 -9.06
C ALA A 306 -2.54 8.74 -10.09
N VAL A 307 -3.47 7.86 -9.67
CA VAL A 307 -4.53 7.33 -10.54
C VAL A 307 -5.40 8.46 -11.06
N ALA A 308 -5.87 9.35 -10.19
CA ALA A 308 -6.72 10.48 -10.57
C ALA A 308 -6.03 11.39 -11.61
N LYS A 309 -4.73 11.70 -11.42
CA LYS A 309 -3.93 12.48 -12.39
C LYS A 309 -3.83 11.79 -13.74
N ILE A 310 -3.57 10.48 -13.77
CA ILE A 310 -3.52 9.71 -15.02
C ILE A 310 -4.87 9.74 -15.74
N LEU A 311 -5.97 9.49 -15.02
CA LEU A 311 -7.32 9.47 -15.58
C LEU A 311 -7.75 10.82 -16.16
N GLU A 312 -7.43 11.92 -15.49
CA GLU A 312 -7.68 13.27 -16.01
C GLU A 312 -6.86 13.57 -17.25
N ARG A 313 -5.56 13.30 -17.20
CA ARG A 313 -4.61 13.61 -18.26
C ARG A 313 -4.90 12.85 -19.53
N THR A 314 -5.36 11.62 -19.42
CA THR A 314 -5.72 10.74 -20.53
C THR A 314 -7.18 10.87 -20.96
N ASN A 315 -7.94 11.80 -20.37
CA ASN A 315 -9.38 11.98 -20.61
C ASN A 315 -10.20 10.68 -20.45
N LEU A 316 -9.78 9.78 -19.58
CA LEU A 316 -10.57 8.59 -19.21
C LEU A 316 -11.75 8.96 -18.31
N ILE A 317 -11.68 10.10 -17.63
CA ILE A 317 -12.81 10.75 -16.97
C ILE A 317 -13.15 12.04 -17.72
N PRO A 318 -14.44 12.38 -17.85
CA PRO A 318 -14.82 13.62 -18.51
C PRO A 318 -14.23 14.81 -17.76
N PRO A 319 -13.77 15.86 -18.48
CA PRO A 319 -13.25 17.06 -17.83
C PRO A 319 -14.27 17.64 -16.88
N TYR A 320 -13.81 18.12 -15.74
CA TYR A 320 -14.66 18.77 -14.74
C TYR A 320 -15.26 20.03 -15.37
N LYS A 321 -16.54 19.95 -15.71
CA LYS A 321 -17.29 21.15 -16.09
C LYS A 321 -17.70 21.82 -14.81
N HIS A 322 -17.06 22.91 -14.44
CA HIS A 322 -17.67 23.87 -13.53
C HIS A 322 -19.06 24.21 -14.11
N THR A 323 -20.09 23.64 -13.55
CA THR A 323 -21.39 24.28 -13.62
C THR A 323 -21.22 25.49 -12.72
N ILE A 324 -20.85 26.62 -13.31
CA ILE A 324 -21.05 27.91 -12.67
C ILE A 324 -22.53 27.91 -12.36
N LEU A 325 -22.89 27.60 -11.11
CA LEU A 325 -24.20 27.94 -10.59
C LEU A 325 -24.30 29.43 -10.86
N GLY A 326 -25.21 29.82 -11.76
CA GLY A 326 -25.33 31.21 -12.15
C GLY A 326 -25.40 32.05 -10.88
N ALA A 327 -24.95 33.30 -10.93
CA ALA A 327 -24.88 34.21 -9.78
C ALA A 327 -26.16 34.20 -8.96
N ASP A 328 -27.31 33.96 -9.61
CA ASP A 328 -28.65 33.82 -9.01
C ASP A 328 -28.81 32.59 -8.10
N LYS A 329 -28.08 31.47 -8.37
CA LYS A 329 -28.11 30.28 -7.49
C LYS A 329 -27.11 30.38 -6.34
N ILE A 330 -26.03 31.10 -6.52
CA ILE A 330 -25.10 31.41 -5.42
C ILE A 330 -25.77 32.30 -4.44
N ALA A 331 -26.46 33.35 -4.92
CA ALA A 331 -27.28 34.26 -4.08
C ALA A 331 -28.40 33.50 -3.34
N SER A 332 -29.06 32.51 -3.99
CA SER A 332 -30.11 31.71 -3.34
C SER A 332 -29.56 30.73 -2.29
N VAL A 333 -28.35 30.22 -2.47
CA VAL A 333 -27.67 29.36 -1.47
C VAL A 333 -27.16 30.22 -0.31
N GLU A 334 -26.57 31.38 -0.59
CA GLU A 334 -26.17 32.34 0.46
C GLU A 334 -27.38 32.85 1.26
N GLN A 335 -28.53 33.06 0.59
CA GLN A 335 -29.77 33.45 1.24
C GLN A 335 -30.37 32.30 2.07
N ALA A 336 -30.33 31.07 1.60
CA ALA A 336 -30.75 29.88 2.36
C ALA A 336 -29.87 29.64 3.59
N ILE A 337 -28.57 29.90 3.49
CA ILE A 337 -27.63 29.82 4.62
C ILE A 337 -27.94 30.94 5.62
N ALA A 338 -28.24 32.16 5.15
CA ALA A 338 -28.59 33.28 6.00
C ALA A 338 -29.97 33.09 6.69
N GLU A 339 -30.91 32.45 6.02
CA GLU A 339 -32.22 32.09 6.59
C GLU A 339 -32.10 30.96 7.63
N GLU A 340 -31.24 29.94 7.42
CA GLU A 340 -30.93 28.93 8.44
C GLU A 340 -30.18 29.53 9.65
N GLU A 341 -29.40 30.58 9.46
CA GLU A 341 -28.78 31.33 10.57
C GLU A 341 -29.78 32.20 11.33
N SER A 342 -30.83 32.68 10.69
CA SER A 342 -31.87 33.50 11.31
C SER A 342 -32.93 32.71 12.09
N ASP A 343 -33.27 31.50 11.66
CA ASP A 343 -34.22 30.61 12.35
C ASP A 343 -33.65 29.94 13.62
N GLY A 344 -32.39 30.16 13.92
CA GLY A 344 -31.72 29.70 15.14
C GLY A 344 -31.96 30.52 16.39
N PHE A 345 -32.77 31.60 16.33
CA PHE A 345 -33.07 32.52 17.45
C PHE A 345 -34.45 32.26 18.03
N MET A 346 -34.60 31.25 18.85
CA MET A 346 -35.75 31.12 19.74
C MET A 346 -35.50 31.89 21.04
N MET A 347 -36.26 32.92 21.28
CA MET A 347 -36.32 33.65 22.55
C MET A 347 -36.93 32.74 23.61
N VAL A 348 -36.16 32.39 24.62
CA VAL A 348 -36.68 31.83 25.87
C VAL A 348 -36.83 32.98 26.86
N GLU A 349 -38.04 33.23 27.30
CA GLU A 349 -38.33 34.14 28.44
C GLU A 349 -37.59 33.67 29.69
N ASN A 350 -36.76 34.51 30.18
CA ASN A 350 -35.97 34.58 31.40
C ASN A 350 -34.45 34.49 31.19
N GLY A 351 -33.91 35.62 30.79
CA GLY A 351 -32.67 36.23 31.21
C GLY A 351 -31.40 35.36 31.18
N THR A 352 -30.80 35.27 30.09
CA THR A 352 -29.37 35.29 29.72
C THR A 352 -29.16 34.51 28.42
N PRO A 353 -28.58 35.09 27.37
CA PRO A 353 -28.37 34.39 26.13
C PRO A 353 -27.20 33.42 26.30
N ARG A 354 -27.48 32.14 26.42
CA ARG A 354 -26.48 31.08 26.24
C ARG A 354 -26.29 30.89 24.73
N ARG A 355 -25.20 31.42 24.21
CA ARG A 355 -24.65 31.01 22.92
C ARG A 355 -24.50 29.51 22.91
N LYS A 356 -25.44 28.79 22.29
CA LYS A 356 -25.16 27.41 21.85
C LYS A 356 -24.09 27.51 20.77
N SER A 357 -22.87 27.31 21.17
CA SER A 357 -21.85 26.98 20.20
C SER A 357 -22.33 25.72 19.47
N ARG A 358 -22.70 25.86 18.22
CA ARG A 358 -22.79 24.71 17.31
C ARG A 358 -21.44 24.03 17.37
N ARG A 359 -21.33 23.04 18.19
CA ARG A 359 -20.39 21.96 17.98
C ARG A 359 -20.87 21.27 16.70
N MET A 360 -20.47 21.80 15.54
CA MET A 360 -20.33 20.95 14.38
C MET A 360 -19.49 19.78 14.86
N SER A 361 -20.08 18.62 14.80
CA SER A 361 -19.54 17.41 15.34
C SER A 361 -18.16 17.21 14.74
N SER A 362 -17.17 17.49 15.52
CA SER A 362 -15.79 17.05 15.30
C SER A 362 -15.65 15.54 15.48
N GLN A 363 -16.72 14.77 15.20
CA GLN A 363 -16.68 13.31 15.26
C GLN A 363 -15.85 12.69 14.13
N ILE A 364 -15.54 13.48 13.09
CA ILE A 364 -14.62 13.04 12.03
C ILE A 364 -13.14 13.16 12.47
N ASN A 365 -12.84 13.93 13.50
CA ASN A 365 -11.47 14.25 13.92
C ASN A 365 -11.02 13.57 15.21
N ALA A 366 -11.74 12.56 15.68
CA ALA A 366 -11.36 11.81 16.88
C ALA A 366 -10.49 10.58 16.55
N GLN A 367 -9.62 10.68 15.54
CA GLN A 367 -8.74 9.57 15.20
C GLN A 367 -7.35 9.82 15.76
N PRO A 368 -6.79 8.87 16.52
CA PRO A 368 -5.39 8.91 16.93
C PRO A 368 -4.50 8.99 15.68
N GLY A 369 -3.42 9.70 15.74
CA GLY A 369 -2.44 9.79 14.66
C GLY A 369 -2.60 10.95 13.68
N ASN A 370 -3.74 11.64 13.64
CA ASN A 370 -3.98 12.73 12.69
C ASN A 370 -4.23 14.09 13.36
N ARG A 371 -3.64 14.31 14.54
CA ARG A 371 -3.74 15.59 15.25
C ARG A 371 -2.49 16.42 15.02
N VAL A 372 -2.59 17.37 14.13
CA VAL A 372 -1.71 18.56 14.18
C VAL A 372 -2.24 19.46 15.29
N ILE A 373 -1.43 19.69 16.31
CA ILE A 373 -1.73 20.67 17.35
C ILE A 373 -1.46 22.05 16.76
N VAL A 374 -2.49 22.67 16.23
CA VAL A 374 -2.44 24.09 15.86
C VAL A 374 -2.90 24.88 17.07
N SER A 375 -2.04 25.68 17.65
CA SER A 375 -2.42 26.67 18.65
C SER A 375 -3.32 27.73 18.00
N ARG A 376 -4.59 27.65 18.31
CA ARG A 376 -5.69 28.46 17.74
C ARG A 376 -5.72 29.93 18.20
N ASP A 377 -4.71 30.44 18.87
CA ASP A 377 -4.80 31.73 19.57
C ASP A 377 -4.41 32.97 18.75
N ARG A 378 -4.36 32.89 17.40
CA ARG A 378 -4.11 34.07 16.57
C ARG A 378 -4.89 34.17 15.27
N ALA A 379 -6.17 33.86 15.28
CA ALA A 379 -7.04 34.20 14.15
C ALA A 379 -8.32 34.88 14.60
N SER A 380 -8.17 36.02 15.31
CA SER A 380 -9.24 36.98 15.43
C SER A 380 -8.73 38.32 14.88
N SER A 381 -9.33 38.72 13.80
CA SER A 381 -9.19 40.00 13.08
C SER A 381 -8.23 39.97 11.88
N SER A 382 -8.71 39.50 10.75
CA SER A 382 -8.38 40.11 9.47
C SER A 382 -9.55 39.89 8.49
N SER A 383 -9.89 40.99 7.88
CA SER A 383 -11.03 41.22 7.01
C SER A 383 -11.03 40.35 5.75
N SER A 384 -12.18 40.11 5.18
CA SER A 384 -12.52 39.35 3.99
C SER A 384 -11.76 39.65 2.69
N SER A 385 -10.80 40.54 2.72
CA SER A 385 -9.94 40.86 1.57
C SER A 385 -8.68 39.99 1.46
N SER A 386 -8.29 39.31 2.54
CA SER A 386 -7.06 38.46 2.54
C SER A 386 -7.27 37.07 1.94
N ARG A 387 -8.53 36.61 1.79
CA ARG A 387 -8.81 35.29 1.20
C ARG A 387 -8.68 35.24 -0.33
N ARG A 388 -8.75 36.41 -0.98
CA ARG A 388 -8.55 36.49 -2.43
C ARG A 388 -7.08 36.52 -2.84
N ALA A 389 -6.20 37.04 -1.97
CA ALA A 389 -4.78 37.13 -2.23
C ALA A 389 -4.00 35.82 -1.98
N ALA A 390 -4.57 34.87 -1.24
CA ALA A 390 -3.95 33.56 -1.01
C ALA A 390 -4.16 32.55 -2.15
N LEU A 391 -4.96 32.91 -3.14
CA LEU A 391 -5.20 32.09 -4.36
C LEU A 391 -4.31 32.51 -5.54
N GLU A 392 -3.56 33.59 -5.38
CA GLU A 392 -2.54 34.05 -6.35
C GLU A 392 -1.16 33.89 -5.70
N ALA A 393 -0.69 32.66 -5.57
CA ALA A 393 0.73 32.44 -5.31
C ALA A 393 1.50 32.71 -6.61
N PRO A 394 2.63 33.42 -6.54
CA PRO A 394 3.43 33.70 -7.73
C PRO A 394 3.96 32.41 -8.32
N ASP A 395 3.97 32.36 -9.65
CA ASP A 395 4.55 31.28 -10.45
C ASP A 395 5.96 30.92 -9.94
N ASP A 396 6.14 29.65 -9.60
CA ASP A 396 7.47 29.11 -9.35
C ASP A 396 8.34 29.27 -10.59
N GLU A 397 9.56 29.78 -10.44
CA GLU A 397 10.55 30.00 -11.50
C GLU A 397 10.99 28.73 -12.26
N ALA A 398 10.35 27.60 -12.06
CA ALA A 398 10.68 26.30 -12.65
C ALA A 398 9.86 25.94 -13.91
N GLY A 399 9.02 26.84 -14.44
CA GLY A 399 8.38 26.65 -15.73
C GLY A 399 7.39 25.47 -15.84
N VAL A 400 6.94 24.92 -14.70
CA VAL A 400 5.85 23.92 -14.68
C VAL A 400 4.53 24.68 -14.71
N PRO A 401 3.63 24.40 -15.67
CA PRO A 401 2.33 25.05 -15.70
C PRO A 401 1.61 24.80 -14.37
N ALA A 402 1.17 25.85 -13.69
CA ALA A 402 0.34 25.73 -12.50
C ALA A 402 -0.84 24.78 -12.80
N GLU A 403 -1.02 23.74 -12.03
CA GLU A 403 -2.17 22.84 -12.15
C GLU A 403 -3.42 23.70 -12.07
N LYS A 404 -4.32 23.56 -13.05
CA LYS A 404 -5.55 24.32 -13.04
C LYS A 404 -6.32 24.02 -11.78
N VAL A 405 -6.73 25.06 -11.06
CA VAL A 405 -7.51 24.99 -9.81
C VAL A 405 -8.77 24.12 -9.93
N ASP A 406 -9.18 23.80 -11.12
CA ASP A 406 -10.40 23.07 -11.47
C ASP A 406 -10.18 21.57 -11.71
N SER A 407 -9.00 21.03 -11.42
CA SER A 407 -8.76 19.60 -11.63
C SER A 407 -9.49 18.77 -10.55
N ARG A 408 -9.96 17.57 -10.95
CA ARG A 408 -10.56 16.61 -10.00
C ARG A 408 -9.57 16.13 -8.96
N VAL A 409 -8.30 16.08 -9.32
CA VAL A 409 -7.20 15.76 -8.40
C VAL A 409 -7.14 16.78 -7.28
N HIS A 410 -7.27 18.07 -7.61
CA HIS A 410 -7.32 19.13 -6.63
C HIS A 410 -8.56 19.02 -5.73
N THR A 411 -9.71 18.71 -6.31
CA THR A 411 -10.95 18.45 -5.56
C THR A 411 -10.81 17.24 -4.64
N LEU A 412 -10.19 16.16 -5.09
CA LEU A 412 -9.90 14.99 -4.26
C LEU A 412 -8.95 15.34 -3.10
N ALA A 413 -7.89 16.08 -3.38
CA ALA A 413 -6.97 16.54 -2.35
C ALA A 413 -7.65 17.43 -1.31
N ILE A 414 -8.54 18.31 -1.72
CA ILE A 414 -9.33 19.17 -0.85
C ILE A 414 -10.34 18.36 -0.04
N SER A 415 -11.10 17.47 -0.69
CA SER A 415 -12.11 16.66 -0.03
C SER A 415 -11.49 15.70 1.00
N GLY A 416 -10.22 15.39 0.85
CA GLY A 416 -9.44 14.64 1.82
C GLY A 416 -9.22 15.35 3.16
N GLY A 417 -9.77 16.57 3.36
CA GLY A 417 -9.55 17.34 4.57
C GLY A 417 -8.69 18.57 4.30
N GLN A 418 -9.36 19.63 3.95
CA GLN A 418 -8.73 20.89 3.60
C GLN A 418 -7.67 21.32 4.59
N GLY A 419 -6.43 21.45 4.12
CA GLY A 419 -5.34 22.03 4.91
C GLY A 419 -4.93 21.23 6.12
N GLU A 420 -5.39 19.99 6.28
CA GLU A 420 -4.82 19.09 7.26
C GLU A 420 -3.50 18.57 6.74
N LEU A 421 -2.50 19.15 7.23
CA LEU A 421 -1.15 18.74 7.06
C LEU A 421 -0.95 17.34 7.57
N GLY A 422 -0.03 16.67 6.97
CA GLY A 422 0.19 15.28 7.22
C GLY A 422 -0.72 14.36 6.43
N ARG A 423 -1.81 14.81 5.80
CA ARG A 423 -2.61 13.96 4.93
C ARG A 423 -1.95 13.61 3.62
N GLU A 424 -1.08 14.46 3.15
CA GLU A 424 -0.30 14.19 1.94
C GLU A 424 0.80 13.15 2.17
N ALA A 425 1.23 12.99 3.42
CA ALA A 425 2.35 12.16 3.79
C ALA A 425 2.09 11.19 4.95
N THR A 426 0.83 11.03 5.39
CA THR A 426 0.45 10.16 6.51
C THR A 426 -0.45 9.02 6.05
N TRP A 427 -1.43 8.65 6.85
CA TRP A 427 -2.33 7.52 6.63
C TRP A 427 -2.88 7.36 5.21
N ASP A 428 -3.10 8.45 4.49
CA ASP A 428 -3.65 8.41 3.14
C ASP A 428 -2.68 7.83 2.10
N ASP A 429 -1.39 7.84 2.41
CA ASP A 429 -0.35 7.30 1.53
C ASP A 429 0.10 5.89 1.95
N PHE A 430 -0.35 5.39 3.12
CA PHE A 430 0.07 4.10 3.67
C PHE A 430 -1.12 3.20 4.00
N PRO A 431 -1.63 2.46 3.02
CA PRO A 431 -2.89 1.72 3.12
C PRO A 431 -2.90 0.57 4.13
N ASN A 432 -1.75 0.08 4.55
CA ASN A 432 -1.64 -1.01 5.54
C ASN A 432 -1.71 -0.55 7.00
N GLY A 433 -1.82 0.76 7.25
CA GLY A 433 -1.85 1.32 8.60
C GLY A 433 -0.49 1.49 9.25
N ARG A 434 0.59 1.13 8.56
CA ARG A 434 1.95 1.56 8.85
C ARG A 434 2.35 2.60 7.80
N TRP A 435 2.89 3.71 8.22
CA TRP A 435 3.08 4.88 7.37
C TRP A 435 4.36 5.63 7.71
N GLY A 436 4.68 6.56 6.87
CA GLY A 436 5.86 7.39 6.90
C GLY A 436 6.28 7.73 5.48
N ASP A 437 7.24 8.59 5.32
CA ASP A 437 7.96 8.78 4.06
C ASP A 437 8.75 7.50 3.74
N ALA A 438 8.78 7.08 2.47
CA ALA A 438 9.53 5.89 2.03
C ALA A 438 11.02 5.93 2.38
N ARG A 439 11.57 7.13 2.65
CA ARG A 439 12.93 7.34 3.13
C ARG A 439 13.08 7.19 4.65
N SER A 440 11.97 7.15 5.38
CA SER A 440 12.01 6.98 6.83
C SER A 440 12.24 5.52 7.20
N PRO A 441 13.16 5.23 8.13
CA PRO A 441 13.35 3.87 8.65
C PRO A 441 12.12 3.28 9.35
N ALA A 442 11.17 4.12 9.77
CA ALA A 442 9.89 3.69 10.33
C ALA A 442 8.86 3.34 9.23
N PHE A 443 9.20 3.55 7.97
CA PHE A 443 8.34 3.21 6.86
C PHE A 443 8.12 1.69 6.79
N GLY A 444 6.87 1.28 6.91
CA GLY A 444 6.49 -0.11 6.73
C GLY A 444 6.21 -0.41 5.26
N GLU A 445 6.57 -1.59 4.84
CA GLU A 445 6.28 -2.02 3.48
C GLU A 445 4.78 -2.04 3.19
N ILE A 446 4.40 -1.45 2.07
CA ILE A 446 3.07 -1.57 1.51
C ILE A 446 3.07 -2.83 0.65
N ASP A 447 2.90 -3.99 1.26
CA ASP A 447 2.66 -5.17 0.47
C ASP A 447 1.27 -5.73 0.80
N GLY A 448 0.44 -5.81 -0.19
CA GLY A 448 -0.87 -6.44 -0.09
C GLY A 448 -0.79 -7.96 -0.15
N TYR A 449 0.39 -8.52 -0.38
CA TYR A 449 0.61 -9.95 -0.64
C TYR A 449 1.01 -10.76 0.61
N GLY A 450 1.16 -10.11 1.75
CA GLY A 450 1.54 -10.76 3.00
C GLY A 450 3.04 -10.77 3.25
N VAL A 451 3.43 -11.47 4.32
CA VAL A 451 4.83 -11.53 4.77
C VAL A 451 5.64 -12.42 3.85
N SER A 452 6.76 -11.92 3.37
CA SER A 452 7.66 -12.67 2.50
C SER A 452 9.12 -12.27 2.67
N LEU A 453 10.07 -13.15 2.33
CA LEU A 453 11.50 -12.88 2.45
C LEU A 453 12.08 -12.03 1.32
N HIS A 454 11.35 -11.76 0.27
CA HIS A 454 11.78 -10.96 -0.89
C HIS A 454 13.09 -11.40 -1.59
N VAL A 455 13.70 -12.48 -1.14
CA VAL A 455 14.86 -13.12 -1.76
C VAL A 455 14.53 -14.57 -2.04
N SER A 456 15.10 -15.11 -3.12
CA SER A 456 14.95 -16.54 -3.42
C SER A 456 15.65 -17.39 -2.35
N ILE A 457 15.26 -18.66 -2.21
CA ILE A 457 15.88 -19.56 -1.25
C ILE A 457 17.38 -19.74 -1.50
N PRO A 458 17.84 -19.95 -2.76
CA PRO A 458 19.26 -20.01 -3.04
C PRO A 458 19.98 -18.73 -2.60
N ASP A 459 19.38 -17.55 -2.79
CA ASP A 459 19.96 -16.30 -2.34
C ASP A 459 19.93 -16.17 -0.81
N ALA A 460 18.83 -16.55 -0.16
CA ALA A 460 18.75 -16.58 1.30
C ALA A 460 19.85 -17.45 1.92
N THR A 461 20.07 -18.65 1.38
CA THR A 461 21.13 -19.54 1.87
C THR A 461 22.53 -19.02 1.54
N ARG A 462 22.71 -18.35 0.41
CA ARG A 462 23.96 -17.71 0.04
C ARG A 462 24.30 -16.51 0.91
N LEU A 463 23.30 -15.65 1.21
CA LEU A 463 23.49 -14.42 1.98
C LEU A 463 23.60 -14.69 3.49
N TRP A 464 22.72 -15.56 4.01
CA TRP A 464 22.54 -15.77 5.45
C TRP A 464 23.06 -17.13 5.94
N GLY A 465 23.45 -18.03 5.03
CA GLY A 465 24.00 -19.34 5.37
C GLY A 465 22.99 -20.23 6.12
N TYR A 466 23.51 -21.09 7.00
CA TYR A 466 22.75 -22.03 7.81
C TYR A 466 22.99 -21.73 9.30
N PRO A 467 22.29 -20.76 9.91
CA PRO A 467 22.53 -20.38 11.28
C PRO A 467 22.16 -21.53 12.24
N VAL A 468 23.05 -21.87 13.14
CA VAL A 468 22.85 -22.95 14.12
C VAL A 468 22.81 -22.45 15.57
N ASP A 469 23.25 -21.23 15.81
CA ASP A 469 23.16 -20.53 17.09
C ASP A 469 22.88 -19.03 16.91
N THR A 470 22.58 -18.34 18.00
CA THR A 470 22.30 -16.90 17.97
C THR A 470 23.50 -16.05 17.55
N GLY A 471 24.71 -16.56 17.72
CA GLY A 471 25.94 -15.89 17.25
C GLY A 471 26.02 -15.86 15.72
N ASP A 472 25.49 -16.86 15.02
CA ASP A 472 25.40 -16.84 13.56
C ASP A 472 24.41 -15.79 13.08
N ILE A 473 23.24 -15.68 13.72
CA ILE A 473 22.28 -14.60 13.44
C ILE A 473 22.93 -13.24 13.70
N ASN A 474 23.65 -13.09 14.80
CA ASN A 474 24.39 -11.88 15.13
C ASN A 474 25.38 -11.47 14.02
N LYS A 475 26.10 -12.45 13.44
CA LYS A 475 27.02 -12.21 12.31
C LYS A 475 26.28 -11.69 11.07
N ILE A 476 25.09 -12.20 10.78
CA ILE A 476 24.28 -11.75 9.63
C ILE A 476 23.93 -10.26 9.79
N PHE A 477 23.36 -9.88 10.92
CA PHE A 477 23.03 -8.48 11.19
C PHE A 477 24.24 -7.57 11.22
N ARG A 478 25.37 -8.04 11.78
CA ARG A 478 26.64 -7.30 11.74
C ARG A 478 27.13 -7.07 10.32
N ARG A 479 27.17 -8.11 9.50
CA ARG A 479 27.61 -8.03 8.09
C ARG A 479 26.76 -7.04 7.29
N HIS A 480 25.45 -6.99 7.56
CA HIS A 480 24.56 -6.02 6.95
C HIS A 480 24.92 -4.59 7.38
N LEU A 481 25.10 -4.34 8.68
CA LEU A 481 25.52 -3.03 9.19
C LEU A 481 26.91 -2.62 8.66
N GLU A 482 27.80 -3.57 8.44
CA GLU A 482 29.14 -3.33 7.90
C GLU A 482 29.15 -3.12 6.37
N GLY A 483 28.03 -3.42 5.69
CA GLY A 483 27.86 -3.30 4.24
C GLY A 483 28.46 -4.46 3.45
N GLU A 484 28.68 -5.61 4.10
CA GLU A 484 29.17 -6.83 3.44
C GLU A 484 28.05 -7.61 2.74
N ILE A 485 26.81 -7.44 3.19
CA ILE A 485 25.60 -7.97 2.55
C ILE A 485 24.55 -6.87 2.45
N ASP A 486 23.87 -6.81 1.32
CA ASP A 486 22.88 -5.77 1.04
C ASP A 486 21.51 -6.07 1.69
N ALA A 487 21.23 -7.32 2.00
CA ALA A 487 19.90 -7.73 2.48
C ALA A 487 19.96 -8.61 3.74
N ILE A 488 19.01 -8.37 4.63
CA ILE A 488 18.62 -9.25 5.74
C ILE A 488 17.15 -9.64 5.57
N PRO A 489 16.58 -10.59 6.35
CA PRO A 489 15.17 -10.94 6.21
C PRO A 489 14.19 -9.77 6.31
N TRP A 490 14.53 -8.69 7.01
CA TRP A 490 13.70 -7.50 7.22
C TRP A 490 14.05 -6.31 6.32
N SER A 491 15.12 -6.39 5.52
CA SER A 491 15.52 -5.31 4.60
C SER A 491 16.16 -5.86 3.36
N GLU A 492 15.75 -5.38 2.19
CA GLU A 492 16.32 -5.76 0.89
C GLU A 492 17.49 -4.86 0.46
N GLU A 493 17.72 -3.78 1.15
CA GLU A 493 18.70 -2.77 0.81
C GLU A 493 19.69 -2.55 1.97
N GLY A 494 20.88 -2.07 1.63
CA GLY A 494 21.85 -1.63 2.62
C GLY A 494 21.39 -0.40 3.41
N LEU A 495 22.16 0.01 4.40
CA LEU A 495 21.82 1.14 5.25
C LEU A 495 21.67 2.44 4.45
N SER A 496 20.61 3.20 4.76
CA SER A 496 20.46 4.55 4.24
C SER A 496 21.59 5.47 4.71
N PRO A 497 21.91 6.57 3.98
CA PRO A 497 22.86 7.56 4.43
C PRO A 497 22.55 8.12 5.82
N GLU A 498 21.29 8.24 6.16
CA GLU A 498 20.80 8.68 7.47
C GLU A 498 21.15 7.67 8.56
N THR A 499 20.84 6.39 8.37
CA THR A 499 21.15 5.34 9.32
C THR A 499 22.66 5.11 9.49
N LEU A 500 23.45 5.38 8.46
CA LEU A 500 24.92 5.32 8.56
C LEU A 500 25.49 6.23 9.63
N THR A 501 24.83 7.33 9.96
CA THR A 501 25.30 8.28 11.00
C THR A 501 25.27 7.66 12.40
N ILE A 502 24.39 6.68 12.65
CA ILE A 502 24.24 5.97 13.93
C ILE A 502 24.75 4.51 13.89
N LYS A 503 25.49 4.14 12.84
CA LYS A 503 26.05 2.79 12.68
C LYS A 503 26.85 2.29 13.90
N PRO A 504 27.71 3.10 14.57
CA PRO A 504 28.43 2.65 15.76
C PRO A 504 27.50 2.22 16.91
N GLN A 505 26.41 2.94 17.11
CA GLN A 505 25.39 2.64 18.12
C GLN A 505 24.65 1.35 17.78
N LEU A 506 24.24 1.18 16.53
CA LEU A 506 23.60 -0.06 16.07
C LEU A 506 24.51 -1.28 16.24
N LEU A 507 25.81 -1.14 15.92
CA LEU A 507 26.80 -2.20 16.17
C LEU A 507 26.95 -2.53 17.66
N ALA A 508 26.84 -1.52 18.55
CA ALA A 508 26.86 -1.76 20.00
C ALA A 508 25.65 -2.61 20.45
N LEU A 509 24.45 -2.37 19.90
CA LEU A 509 23.27 -3.21 20.16
C LEU A 509 23.42 -4.63 19.64
N ILE A 510 23.96 -4.80 18.42
CA ILE A 510 24.24 -6.13 17.86
C ILE A 510 25.24 -6.88 18.74
N ASN A 511 26.23 -6.22 19.32
CA ASN A 511 27.17 -6.85 20.25
C ASN A 511 26.51 -7.40 21.51
N LYS A 512 25.34 -6.86 21.92
CA LYS A 512 24.50 -7.38 23.01
C LYS A 512 23.61 -8.55 22.57
N GLY A 513 23.54 -8.87 21.27
CA GLY A 513 22.58 -9.82 20.70
C GLY A 513 21.20 -9.22 20.46
N TRP A 514 21.11 -7.88 20.35
CA TRP A 514 19.89 -7.14 20.02
C TRP A 514 19.91 -6.77 18.54
N TRP A 515 18.98 -7.34 17.77
CA TRP A 515 19.00 -7.27 16.33
C TRP A 515 18.09 -6.17 15.81
N THR A 516 18.70 -5.09 15.30
CA THR A 516 18.00 -3.88 14.86
C THR A 516 17.35 -4.07 13.50
N VAL A 517 16.08 -3.67 13.38
CA VAL A 517 15.28 -3.79 12.15
C VAL A 517 14.78 -2.45 11.62
N ALA A 518 14.71 -1.42 12.46
CA ALA A 518 14.41 -0.06 12.04
C ALA A 518 15.07 0.93 13.00
N SER A 519 15.52 2.08 12.51
CA SER A 519 16.13 3.12 13.33
C SER A 519 16.19 4.44 12.58
N GLN A 520 16.22 5.54 13.33
CA GLN A 520 16.60 6.86 12.81
C GLN A 520 17.33 7.66 13.88
N PRO A 521 18.26 8.54 13.49
CA PRO A 521 18.95 9.46 14.40
C PRO A 521 18.06 10.63 14.81
N ALA A 522 18.51 11.37 15.84
CA ALA A 522 17.96 12.68 16.15
C ALA A 522 18.32 13.70 15.08
N VAL A 523 17.38 14.55 14.70
CA VAL A 523 17.61 15.68 13.78
C VAL A 523 16.90 16.93 14.31
N ASN A 524 17.64 18.01 14.44
CA ASN A 524 17.13 19.26 15.00
C ASN A 524 17.21 20.41 13.98
N GLY A 525 16.16 20.58 13.18
CA GLY A 525 15.96 21.75 12.35
C GLY A 525 16.96 21.91 11.21
N VAL A 526 17.41 20.83 10.58
CA VAL A 526 18.24 20.92 9.38
C VAL A 526 17.44 21.47 8.20
N PRO A 527 18.09 22.11 7.21
CA PRO A 527 17.39 22.55 6.00
C PRO A 527 16.71 21.39 5.28
N SER A 528 15.52 21.63 4.71
CA SER A 528 14.84 20.63 3.88
C SER A 528 15.62 20.22 2.62
N THR A 529 16.64 20.98 2.25
CA THR A 529 17.57 20.70 1.14
C THR A 529 18.82 19.94 1.58
N ASP A 530 18.91 19.52 2.84
CA ASP A 530 20.03 18.75 3.34
C ASP A 530 20.14 17.41 2.57
N PRO A 531 21.34 17.00 2.11
CA PRO A 531 21.49 15.81 1.27
C PRO A 531 21.26 14.50 2.00
N VAL A 532 21.30 14.48 3.33
CA VAL A 532 21.12 13.27 4.16
C VAL A 532 19.75 13.26 4.83
N PHE A 533 19.37 14.33 5.49
CA PHE A 533 18.17 14.42 6.31
C PHE A 533 17.05 15.24 5.68
N GLY A 534 17.35 15.98 4.60
CA GLY A 534 16.40 16.90 3.98
C GLY A 534 15.26 16.17 3.25
N TRP A 535 14.06 16.73 3.39
CA TRP A 535 12.87 16.29 2.64
C TRP A 535 11.84 17.43 2.56
N GLY A 536 10.88 17.27 1.65
CA GLY A 536 9.81 18.25 1.46
C GLY A 536 10.24 19.47 0.64
N PRO A 537 9.39 20.54 0.60
CA PRO A 537 9.66 21.75 -0.17
C PRO A 537 10.92 22.49 0.27
N SER A 538 11.57 23.17 -0.66
CA SER A 538 12.70 24.04 -0.35
C SER A 538 12.31 25.15 0.65
N ASN A 539 13.30 25.69 1.38
CA ASN A 539 13.12 26.70 2.43
C ASN A 539 12.35 26.22 3.69
N GLY A 540 12.34 24.91 3.92
CA GLY A 540 11.85 24.31 5.15
C GLY A 540 12.94 23.91 6.13
N ARG A 541 12.48 23.44 7.30
CA ARG A 541 13.29 22.81 8.34
C ARG A 541 12.69 21.47 8.72
N VAL A 542 13.53 20.46 8.87
CA VAL A 542 13.10 19.10 9.21
C VAL A 542 13.65 18.67 10.56
N PHE A 543 12.89 17.85 11.24
CA PHE A 543 13.15 17.41 12.61
C PHE A 543 12.84 15.92 12.74
N GLN A 544 13.63 15.23 13.59
CA GLN A 544 13.40 13.82 13.90
C GLN A 544 13.68 13.55 15.37
N LYS A 545 12.82 12.73 15.99
CA LYS A 545 13.15 12.09 17.26
C LYS A 545 13.96 10.83 16.97
N PRO A 546 15.00 10.53 17.75
CA PRO A 546 15.69 9.26 17.60
C PRO A 546 14.76 8.13 18.02
N PHE A 547 14.73 7.05 17.24
CA PHE A 547 14.10 5.81 17.62
C PHE A 547 14.88 4.60 17.11
N VAL A 548 14.63 3.45 17.72
CA VAL A 548 15.17 2.18 17.29
C VAL A 548 14.18 1.05 17.54
N GLU A 549 14.08 0.16 16.60
CA GLU A 549 13.34 -1.12 16.74
C GLU A 549 14.30 -2.29 16.61
N PHE A 550 14.17 -3.25 17.52
CA PHE A 550 15.04 -4.41 17.53
C PHE A 550 14.40 -5.61 18.19
N PHE A 551 14.90 -6.78 17.85
CA PHE A 551 14.61 -8.01 18.58
C PHE A 551 15.62 -8.25 19.69
N LEU A 552 15.12 -8.66 20.88
CA LEU A 552 15.97 -9.05 22.01
C LEU A 552 15.36 -10.24 22.76
N PRO A 553 16.20 -11.03 23.48
CA PRO A 553 15.72 -12.14 24.31
C PRO A 553 14.76 -11.67 25.40
N SER A 554 13.79 -12.48 25.77
CA SER A 554 12.85 -12.20 26.87
C SER A 554 13.56 -11.92 28.21
N SER A 555 14.73 -12.50 28.45
CA SER A 555 15.56 -12.20 29.62
C SER A 555 16.06 -10.76 29.63
N ASP A 556 16.44 -10.26 28.48
CA ASP A 556 17.00 -8.93 28.32
C ASP A 556 15.89 -7.89 28.35
N TRP A 557 14.73 -8.19 27.76
CA TRP A 557 13.55 -7.35 27.89
C TRP A 557 13.18 -7.08 29.36
N LYS A 558 13.18 -8.11 30.19
CA LYS A 558 12.91 -7.97 31.62
C LYS A 558 13.90 -7.06 32.36
N ARG A 559 15.15 -6.97 31.87
CA ARG A 559 16.18 -6.08 32.46
C ARG A 559 16.08 -4.67 31.90
N LEU A 560 15.80 -4.55 30.58
CA LEU A 560 15.72 -3.26 29.89
C LEU A 560 14.48 -2.46 30.30
N LYS A 561 13.33 -3.09 30.41
CA LYS A 561 12.05 -2.44 30.70
C LYS A 561 12.10 -1.48 31.91
N PRO A 562 12.59 -1.85 33.11
CA PRO A 562 12.67 -0.93 34.23
C PRO A 562 13.57 0.29 33.98
N ILE A 563 14.58 0.19 33.12
CA ILE A 563 15.45 1.29 32.76
C ILE A 563 14.68 2.28 31.89
N LEU A 564 13.94 1.80 30.91
CA LEU A 564 13.11 2.64 30.03
C LEU A 564 11.96 3.32 30.81
N GLU A 565 11.39 2.64 31.81
CA GLU A 565 10.33 3.21 32.67
C GLU A 565 10.83 4.28 33.65
N ALA A 566 12.12 4.33 33.88
CA ALA A 566 12.74 5.36 34.73
C ALA A 566 12.97 6.69 34.03
N ASP A 567 12.95 6.72 32.69
CA ASP A 567 13.12 7.92 31.87
C ASP A 567 11.76 8.38 31.33
N ASP A 568 11.29 9.53 31.74
CA ASP A 568 10.04 10.15 31.30
C ASP A 568 10.09 10.70 29.84
N GLN A 569 11.28 10.75 29.24
CA GLN A 569 11.49 11.12 27.84
C GLN A 569 11.34 9.92 26.88
N ILE A 570 11.09 8.72 27.38
CA ILE A 570 10.97 7.51 26.55
C ILE A 570 9.52 7.06 26.41
N THR A 571 9.13 6.81 25.16
CA THR A 571 7.97 5.99 24.82
C THR A 571 8.46 4.70 24.20
N TYR A 572 7.97 3.56 24.71
CA TYR A 572 8.23 2.26 24.11
C TYR A 572 6.96 1.49 23.80
N PHE A 573 7.07 0.64 22.80
CA PHE A 573 6.12 -0.44 22.49
C PHE A 573 6.90 -1.75 22.39
N ALA A 574 6.41 -2.77 23.04
CA ALA A 574 7.06 -4.08 23.07
C ALA A 574 6.03 -5.19 22.89
N ALA A 575 6.33 -6.19 22.09
CA ALA A 575 5.47 -7.34 21.93
C ALA A 575 6.24 -8.60 21.52
N ASN A 576 5.65 -9.77 21.77
CA ASN A 576 6.19 -11.05 21.34
C ASN A 576 5.27 -11.75 20.33
N ALA A 577 5.68 -12.93 19.87
CA ALA A 577 4.90 -13.73 18.92
C ALA A 577 3.58 -14.28 19.48
N SER A 578 3.42 -14.31 20.83
CA SER A 578 2.26 -14.87 21.54
C SER A 578 1.24 -13.79 21.94
N ASP A 579 1.20 -12.66 21.24
CA ASP A 579 0.30 -11.52 21.47
C ASP A 579 0.48 -10.77 22.81
N ALA A 580 1.50 -11.08 23.61
CA ALA A 580 1.82 -10.23 24.75
C ALA A 580 2.28 -8.86 24.24
N PHE A 581 1.67 -7.80 24.78
CA PHE A 581 1.94 -6.42 24.42
C PHE A 581 2.15 -5.58 25.68
N GLU A 582 3.20 -4.78 25.67
CA GLU A 582 3.54 -3.85 26.75
C GLU A 582 3.93 -2.49 26.12
N ALA A 583 3.56 -1.40 26.75
CA ALA A 583 3.86 -0.05 26.27
C ALA A 583 3.92 0.92 27.45
N THR A 584 4.65 2.01 27.32
CA THR A 584 4.62 3.12 28.28
C THR A 584 3.21 3.69 28.39
N ASP A 585 2.57 3.91 27.23
CA ASP A 585 1.17 4.33 27.11
C ASP A 585 0.59 3.74 25.83
N SER A 586 -0.46 2.92 25.95
CA SER A 586 -1.11 2.28 24.81
C SER A 586 -1.94 3.22 23.94
N GLU A 587 -2.23 4.42 24.43
CA GLU A 587 -2.98 5.45 23.70
C GLU A 587 -2.07 6.52 23.11
N SER A 588 -0.76 6.44 23.37
CA SER A 588 0.18 7.45 22.89
C SER A 588 0.35 7.38 21.37
N VAL A 589 0.44 8.57 20.78
CA VAL A 589 0.75 8.79 19.37
C VAL A 589 2.04 9.59 19.31
N ALA A 590 3.10 9.00 18.82
CA ALA A 590 4.42 9.61 18.78
C ALA A 590 4.79 10.03 17.36
N PRO A 591 4.67 11.33 17.00
CA PRO A 591 5.31 11.88 15.81
C PRO A 591 6.82 11.73 15.96
N VAL A 592 7.47 11.06 15.01
CA VAL A 592 8.92 10.85 15.03
C VAL A 592 9.67 11.64 13.99
N THR A 593 8.99 12.01 12.89
CA THR A 593 9.55 12.87 11.85
C THR A 593 8.55 13.97 11.51
N TRP A 594 9.00 15.22 11.44
CA TRP A 594 8.16 16.34 11.01
C TRP A 594 8.98 17.44 10.34
N GLY A 595 8.28 18.30 9.59
CA GLY A 595 8.89 19.43 8.91
C GLY A 595 8.03 20.68 8.99
N SER A 596 8.68 21.83 9.03
CA SER A 596 8.07 23.16 8.98
C SER A 596 8.48 23.83 7.67
N PHE A 597 7.50 24.21 6.86
CA PHE A 597 7.71 24.79 5.53
C PHE A 597 6.96 26.11 5.40
N THR A 598 7.51 27.03 4.61
CA THR A 598 6.88 28.35 4.40
C THR A 598 5.49 28.21 3.78
N GLY A 599 4.49 28.80 4.42
CA GLY A 599 3.11 28.79 3.94
C GLY A 599 2.37 27.45 4.11
N LYS A 600 2.98 26.48 4.77
CA LYS A 600 2.36 25.21 5.15
C LYS A 600 2.32 25.08 6.66
N GLU A 601 1.39 24.31 7.16
CA GLU A 601 1.38 23.83 8.54
C GLU A 601 2.52 22.82 8.75
N ILE A 602 2.71 22.31 9.96
CA ILE A 602 3.71 21.27 10.27
C ILE A 602 3.30 19.97 9.58
N VAL A 603 4.16 19.46 8.70
CA VAL A 603 3.97 18.18 8.03
C VAL A 603 4.63 17.10 8.88
N THR A 604 3.88 16.03 9.16
CA THR A 604 4.36 14.92 10.00
C THR A 604 4.27 13.60 9.21
N PRO A 605 5.30 13.26 8.43
CA PRO A 605 5.27 12.07 7.58
C PRO A 605 5.34 10.76 8.35
N THR A 606 5.93 10.73 9.54
CA THR A 606 6.11 9.49 10.29
C THR A 606 5.58 9.61 11.72
N ILE A 607 4.70 8.69 12.05
CA ILE A 607 4.07 8.57 13.36
C ILE A 607 4.16 7.10 13.80
N ILE A 608 4.49 6.85 15.07
CA ILE A 608 4.46 5.52 15.68
C ILE A 608 3.40 5.50 16.77
N GLU A 609 2.53 4.50 16.73
CA GLU A 609 1.46 4.29 17.71
C GLU A 609 1.22 2.79 17.92
N ALA A 610 0.51 2.43 18.99
CA ALA A 610 0.28 1.04 19.38
C ALA A 610 -0.37 0.20 18.27
N VAL A 611 -1.32 0.77 17.52
CA VAL A 611 -2.04 0.04 16.45
C VAL A 611 -1.09 -0.33 15.32
N SER A 612 -0.29 0.63 14.86
CA SER A 612 0.70 0.40 13.80
C SER A 612 1.82 -0.53 14.25
N PHE A 613 2.28 -0.39 15.49
CA PHE A 613 3.28 -1.29 16.05
C PHE A 613 2.78 -2.74 16.14
N LYS A 614 1.52 -2.97 16.58
CA LYS A 614 0.93 -4.32 16.63
C LYS A 614 0.83 -4.95 15.23
N ALA A 615 0.44 -4.17 14.22
CA ALA A 615 0.42 -4.65 12.83
C ALA A 615 1.82 -5.02 12.34
N TRP A 616 2.80 -4.18 12.63
CA TRP A 616 4.20 -4.46 12.32
C TRP A 616 4.74 -5.68 13.05
N ARG A 617 4.42 -5.86 14.31
CA ARG A 617 4.80 -7.05 15.07
C ARG A 617 4.36 -8.33 14.35
N GLU A 618 3.13 -8.39 13.85
CA GLU A 618 2.65 -9.56 13.10
C GLU A 618 3.52 -9.83 11.87
N GLU A 619 3.86 -8.81 11.11
CA GLU A 619 4.76 -8.92 9.97
C GLU A 619 6.17 -9.35 10.38
N ALA A 620 6.73 -8.68 11.37
CA ALA A 620 8.11 -8.90 11.81
C ALA A 620 8.33 -10.33 12.32
N PHE A 621 7.37 -10.89 13.08
CA PHE A 621 7.43 -12.30 13.49
C PHE A 621 7.01 -13.26 12.38
N GLY A 622 6.22 -12.83 11.43
CA GLY A 622 5.95 -13.56 10.20
C GLY A 622 7.21 -13.79 9.37
N ILE A 623 8.09 -12.77 9.26
CA ILE A 623 9.38 -12.88 8.58
C ILE A 623 10.27 -13.95 9.23
N TRP A 624 10.29 -14.06 10.56
CA TRP A 624 10.97 -15.17 11.24
C TRP A 624 10.44 -16.53 10.82
N ALA A 625 9.12 -16.65 10.65
CA ALA A 625 8.50 -17.89 10.19
C ALA A 625 8.87 -18.21 8.75
N GLU A 626 8.89 -17.21 7.87
CA GLU A 626 9.33 -17.37 6.47
C GLU A 626 10.81 -17.77 6.40
N TRP A 627 11.67 -17.14 7.18
CA TRP A 627 13.08 -17.54 7.24
C TRP A 627 13.26 -18.97 7.78
N GLN A 628 12.48 -19.37 8.77
CA GLN A 628 12.48 -20.74 9.26
C GLN A 628 12.14 -21.75 8.17
N ARG A 629 11.22 -21.42 7.27
CA ARG A 629 10.78 -22.28 6.16
C ARG A 629 11.85 -22.48 5.07
N VAL A 630 12.87 -21.63 5.00
CA VAL A 630 14.03 -21.84 4.11
C VAL A 630 14.72 -23.17 4.40
N PHE A 631 14.63 -23.67 5.62
CA PHE A 631 15.33 -24.87 6.07
C PHE A 631 14.36 -26.03 6.28
N PRO A 632 14.73 -27.26 5.89
CA PRO A 632 13.89 -28.43 6.14
C PRO A 632 13.53 -28.56 7.62
N PRO A 633 12.28 -28.97 7.93
CA PRO A 633 11.83 -29.18 9.31
C PRO A 633 12.76 -30.10 10.11
N GLY A 634 13.03 -29.72 11.35
CA GLY A 634 13.87 -30.52 12.25
C GLY A 634 15.37 -30.29 12.13
N THR A 635 15.85 -29.52 11.14
CA THR A 635 17.26 -29.11 11.05
C THR A 635 17.64 -28.16 12.19
N ALA A 636 18.95 -28.00 12.43
CA ALA A 636 19.45 -27.09 13.45
C ALA A 636 19.00 -25.64 13.22
N SER A 637 19.08 -25.19 11.98
CA SER A 637 18.64 -23.84 11.60
C SER A 637 17.14 -23.64 11.81
N SER A 638 16.29 -24.58 11.36
CA SER A 638 14.84 -24.50 11.56
C SER A 638 14.47 -24.45 13.04
N LYS A 639 15.12 -25.30 13.89
CA LYS A 639 14.89 -25.30 15.34
C LYS A 639 15.36 -24.02 16.02
N LEU A 640 16.51 -23.47 15.59
CA LEU A 640 17.01 -22.20 16.12
C LEU A 640 16.01 -21.07 15.86
N LEU A 641 15.58 -20.92 14.60
CA LEU A 641 14.69 -19.83 14.19
C LEU A 641 13.31 -19.95 14.86
N GLU A 642 12.79 -21.18 15.05
CA GLU A 642 11.59 -21.44 15.83
C GLU A 642 11.76 -21.00 17.28
N LYS A 643 12.90 -21.33 17.90
CA LYS A 643 13.21 -20.92 19.27
C LYS A 643 13.29 -19.41 19.40
N VAL A 644 14.02 -18.75 18.51
CA VAL A 644 14.14 -17.29 18.50
C VAL A 644 12.76 -16.64 18.38
N ARG A 645 11.93 -17.08 17.44
CA ARG A 645 10.57 -16.57 17.26
C ARG A 645 9.71 -16.69 18.54
N LYS A 646 9.89 -17.76 19.32
CA LYS A 646 9.15 -17.97 20.58
C LYS A 646 9.70 -17.18 21.78
N ASP A 647 11.02 -16.99 21.83
CA ASP A 647 11.71 -16.50 23.02
C ASP A 647 12.04 -14.99 22.96
N TYR A 648 11.88 -14.35 21.81
CA TYR A 648 12.28 -12.96 21.61
C TYR A 648 11.08 -12.01 21.65
N TRP A 649 11.38 -10.77 22.00
CA TRP A 649 10.48 -9.63 21.90
C TRP A 649 10.93 -8.70 20.79
N LEU A 650 9.98 -8.09 20.09
CA LEU A 650 10.18 -6.91 19.25
C LEU A 650 9.91 -5.69 20.12
N VAL A 651 10.85 -4.76 20.16
CA VAL A 651 10.75 -3.54 20.97
C VAL A 651 11.03 -2.33 20.07
N SER A 652 10.15 -1.34 20.13
CA SER A 652 10.31 -0.01 19.51
C SER A 652 10.48 1.02 20.62
N ILE A 653 11.54 1.78 20.60
CA ILE A 653 11.87 2.79 21.62
C ILE A 653 12.05 4.13 20.92
N ILE A 654 11.31 5.13 21.40
CA ILE A 654 11.34 6.51 20.91
C ILE A 654 11.80 7.40 22.06
N HIS A 655 12.84 8.20 21.84
CA HIS A 655 13.28 9.21 22.81
C HIS A 655 12.80 10.59 22.38
N HIS A 656 12.12 11.31 23.25
CA HIS A 656 11.51 12.61 22.93
C HIS A 656 12.52 13.76 22.94
N GLY A 657 13.67 13.61 23.59
CA GLY A 657 14.75 14.58 23.63
C GLY A 657 15.63 14.57 22.38
N PHE A 658 15.10 15.06 21.27
CA PHE A 658 15.81 15.11 19.97
C PHE A 658 16.85 16.23 19.87
N LEU A 659 17.04 17.02 20.90
CA LEU A 659 18.09 18.03 20.98
C LEU A 659 19.45 17.43 21.38
N GLU A 660 19.45 16.28 22.02
CA GLU A 660 20.61 15.56 22.49
C GLU A 660 20.80 14.28 21.67
N GLU A 661 21.72 14.29 20.72
CA GLU A 661 21.92 13.19 19.77
C GLU A 661 22.24 11.84 20.42
N GLY A 662 22.84 11.86 21.64
CA GLY A 662 23.25 10.66 22.39
C GLY A 662 22.19 10.06 23.31
N ALA A 663 21.17 10.80 23.71
CA ALA A 663 20.28 10.43 24.83
C ALA A 663 19.70 9.02 24.74
N LEU A 664 19.08 8.65 23.62
CA LEU A 664 18.56 7.29 23.41
C LEU A 664 19.63 6.22 23.52
N TRP A 665 20.82 6.48 23.02
CA TRP A 665 21.90 5.49 22.90
C TRP A 665 22.62 5.26 24.21
N ASP A 666 22.78 6.32 25.03
CA ASP A 666 23.43 6.22 26.34
C ASP A 666 22.66 5.26 27.26
N ASP A 667 21.33 5.33 27.29
CA ASP A 667 20.49 4.41 28.05
C ASP A 667 20.57 2.98 27.53
N LEU A 668 20.49 2.80 26.21
CA LEU A 668 20.51 1.47 25.59
C LEU A 668 21.89 0.79 25.64
N ILE A 669 22.96 1.56 25.58
CA ILE A 669 24.33 1.03 25.65
C ILE A 669 24.71 0.72 27.10
N ALA A 670 24.21 1.51 28.08
CA ALA A 670 24.43 1.26 29.48
C ALA A 670 23.64 0.06 30.04
N ALA A 671 22.44 -0.26 29.49
CA ALA A 671 21.60 -1.39 29.86
C ALA A 671 22.25 -2.74 29.53
#